data_0840efb8e91ddd6a5c1b5da02953bdb0
#
_entry.id   0840efb8e91ddd6a5c1b5da02953bdb0
#
_cell.length_a   1.000
_cell.length_b   1.000
_cell.length_c   1.000
_cell.angle_alpha   90.00
_cell.angle_beta   90.00
_cell.angle_gamma   90.00
#
_symmetry.space_group_name_H-M   'P 1'
#
loop_
_entity.id
_entity.type
_entity.pdbx_description
1 polymer ?
#
loop_
_entity_poly.entity_id
_entity_poly.type
_entity_poly.pdbx_seq_one_letter_code
_entity_poly.pdbx_strand_id
1 'polypeptide(L)'
;MIALVMRSATAMRVASLSSGLGESVRSPAARASLGVGLTALLALFATAAVEAIARDGTADVREFLTSTARPGMTTIVMLTVLMLSLDAVLGRRFISALIVLPLVLVPAFVSNQKQHYLSDPLYPSDVLFGRQIMELLPVMVRDRPGTAVALVVGIALSVIGAYFAWRYAWRHFPKLSANARVRRLCIGLPMIAAFGSLMDYSKYSYIRDRLQVVPMMWDQKENYRSNGFVLAFIFNIPMADVATPAGFGTQALDAIPARNYGYLSGPREKPDVIMLMSESFWDPTRLKTLTLSPDPMPAVRAAQSGHVFSPEFGGMTANVEFEALTGFSNAFLPYGSIPYQQYIRRDIPSLATFFRGEGYTSRSLHPFSGWFWNRNEVYKDFGFEEFRTEENMPPMRKRGIFASDDSLMKEIMSEADGMDRPFFFFAVTLQGHGPYEPNRYGHNTVEIQGNLDDADRATLATYTQGVREADDSLKMLMDWAEKRPRETIIVLWGDHLPPLGNVYMSTGYMPDQVATRKASVSIMKQEHETPLVIWSNRKGSKKDVGTISPSLLPYHLLKFAGFEHPYYTGFLGRVQRKYGVIDRYQLIARDNTPSPDWVLKPKTLDPLVRDYRYLQHDIMFGKGQTLDRFFPQHAWLHPEGT
;
A
#
# COMPACT_ATOMS: atom_id res chain seq x y z
N MET A 1 -1.17 -9.82 36.35
CA MET A 1 -0.81 -8.41 36.06
C MET A 1 -1.53 -7.44 37.00
N ILE A 2 -2.87 -7.41 37.03
CA ILE A 2 -3.62 -6.62 38.03
C ILE A 2 -3.17 -6.92 39.44
N ALA A 3 -2.90 -8.19 39.77
CA ALA A 3 -2.36 -8.60 41.07
C ALA A 3 -0.95 -8.06 41.36
N LEU A 4 -0.11 -7.85 40.34
CA LEU A 4 1.23 -7.27 40.50
C LEU A 4 1.16 -5.76 40.77
N VAL A 5 0.26 -5.05 40.06
CA VAL A 5 -0.05 -3.62 40.28
C VAL A 5 -0.71 -3.44 41.64
N MET A 6 -1.61 -4.35 42.03
CA MET A 6 -2.20 -4.36 43.37
C MET A 6 -1.21 -4.63 44.48
N ARG A 7 -0.27 -5.58 44.27
CA ARG A 7 0.84 -5.83 45.23
C ARG A 7 1.79 -4.65 45.32
N SER A 8 2.08 -3.95 44.21
CA SER A 8 2.90 -2.73 44.21
C SER A 8 2.22 -1.57 44.94
N ALA A 9 0.90 -1.41 44.80
CA ALA A 9 0.14 -0.41 45.55
C ALA A 9 0.05 -0.74 47.03
N THR A 10 -0.05 -2.04 47.36
CA THR A 10 -0.01 -2.56 48.77
C THR A 10 1.40 -2.49 49.31
N ALA A 11 2.44 -2.78 48.52
CA ALA A 11 3.85 -2.63 48.90
C ALA A 11 4.21 -1.16 49.20
N MET A 12 3.64 -0.19 48.48
CA MET A 12 3.79 1.23 48.84
C MET A 12 3.14 1.60 50.19
N ARG A 13 2.05 0.93 50.60
CA ARG A 13 1.50 1.07 51.98
C ARG A 13 2.33 0.32 53.02
N VAL A 14 2.84 -0.87 52.68
CA VAL A 14 3.68 -1.67 53.56
C VAL A 14 5.07 -1.04 53.74
N ALA A 15 5.65 -0.46 52.69
CA ALA A 15 6.91 0.29 52.76
C ALA A 15 6.80 1.58 53.60
N SER A 16 5.60 2.09 53.84
CA SER A 16 5.36 3.17 54.82
C SER A 16 5.29 2.67 56.27
N LEU A 17 5.27 1.33 56.48
CA LEU A 17 5.18 0.68 57.78
C LEU A 17 6.47 -0.08 58.17
N SER A 18 7.41 -0.30 57.23
CA SER A 18 8.70 -0.92 57.53
C SER A 18 9.76 0.15 57.84
N SER A 19 10.12 0.26 59.08
CA SER A 19 11.13 1.17 59.68
C SER A 19 12.59 0.88 59.29
N GLY A 20 12.84 0.37 58.07
CA GLY A 20 14.17 -0.07 57.65
C GLY A 20 14.72 0.45 56.33
N LEU A 21 13.91 1.12 55.47
CA LEU A 21 14.38 1.71 54.22
C LEU A 21 14.37 3.25 54.32
N GLY A 22 15.57 3.77 54.39
CA GLY A 22 15.97 5.08 54.83
C GLY A 22 15.18 6.31 54.43
N GLU A 23 15.46 7.41 55.09
CA GLU A 23 14.92 8.78 54.93
C GLU A 23 14.82 9.31 53.49
N SER A 24 15.59 8.72 52.55
CA SER A 24 15.57 9.12 51.12
C SER A 24 14.23 8.88 50.38
N VAL A 25 13.44 7.88 50.79
CA VAL A 25 12.11 7.58 50.18
C VAL A 25 11.00 8.50 50.77
N ARG A 26 11.29 9.23 51.84
CA ARG A 26 10.31 10.12 52.46
C ARG A 26 10.14 11.47 51.75
N SER A 27 11.10 11.87 50.92
CA SER A 27 10.99 13.15 50.19
C SER A 27 9.88 13.14 49.11
N PRO A 28 9.16 14.25 48.92
CA PRO A 28 8.19 14.35 47.83
C PRO A 28 8.80 14.08 46.45
N ALA A 29 10.05 14.45 46.23
CA ALA A 29 10.80 14.23 45.00
C ALA A 29 11.07 12.74 44.75
N ALA A 30 11.55 12.00 45.79
CA ALA A 30 11.81 10.56 45.66
C ALA A 30 10.52 9.78 45.35
N ARG A 31 9.39 10.13 45.97
CA ARG A 31 8.09 9.53 45.69
C ARG A 31 7.60 9.88 44.27
N ALA A 32 7.91 11.05 43.75
CA ALA A 32 7.59 11.43 42.36
C ALA A 32 8.42 10.62 41.36
N SER A 33 9.75 10.53 41.57
CA SER A 33 10.67 9.75 40.74
C SER A 33 10.32 8.26 40.71
N LEU A 34 10.03 7.68 41.87
CA LEU A 34 9.59 6.28 42.00
C LEU A 34 8.28 6.06 41.21
N GLY A 35 7.33 7.00 41.28
CA GLY A 35 6.08 6.94 40.49
C GLY A 35 6.30 6.98 38.98
N VAL A 36 7.26 7.80 38.52
CA VAL A 36 7.63 7.84 37.07
C VAL A 36 8.32 6.53 36.69
N GLY A 37 9.27 6.04 37.48
CA GLY A 37 9.97 4.78 37.24
C GLY A 37 9.01 3.57 37.13
N LEU A 38 8.03 3.49 38.05
CA LEU A 38 7.01 2.43 38.00
C LEU A 38 6.10 2.55 36.77
N THR A 39 5.76 3.78 36.32
CA THR A 39 5.02 3.95 35.09
C THR A 39 5.84 3.53 33.86
N ALA A 40 7.14 3.83 33.83
CA ALA A 40 8.05 3.38 32.77
C ALA A 40 8.19 1.85 32.75
N LEU A 41 8.25 1.20 33.92
CA LEU A 41 8.22 -0.28 33.98
C LEU A 41 6.91 -0.88 33.50
N LEU A 42 5.78 -0.23 33.76
CA LEU A 42 4.49 -0.64 33.18
C LEU A 42 4.47 -0.46 31.66
N ALA A 43 5.04 0.61 31.14
CA ALA A 43 5.15 0.85 29.70
C ALA A 43 6.09 -0.17 29.04
N LEU A 44 7.22 -0.50 29.67
CA LEU A 44 8.11 -1.58 29.21
C LEU A 44 7.37 -2.93 29.16
N PHE A 45 6.66 -3.26 30.23
CA PHE A 45 5.87 -4.48 30.27
C PHE A 45 4.77 -4.50 29.20
N ALA A 46 4.08 -3.37 29.02
CA ALA A 46 3.06 -3.22 27.98
C ALA A 46 3.67 -3.45 26.59
N THR A 47 4.82 -2.82 26.30
CA THR A 47 5.52 -3.00 25.02
C THR A 47 5.93 -4.46 24.82
N ALA A 48 6.54 -5.09 25.82
CA ALA A 48 6.95 -6.50 25.74
C ALA A 48 5.75 -7.44 25.52
N ALA A 49 4.62 -7.19 26.20
CA ALA A 49 3.41 -7.99 26.06
C ALA A 49 2.75 -7.80 24.67
N VAL A 50 2.71 -6.57 24.17
CA VAL A 50 2.22 -6.25 22.82
C VAL A 50 3.03 -6.97 21.76
N GLU A 51 4.37 -6.88 21.86
CA GLU A 51 5.26 -7.52 20.89
C GLU A 51 5.20 -9.06 20.98
N ALA A 52 5.08 -9.63 22.19
CA ALA A 52 4.91 -11.07 22.35
C ALA A 52 3.62 -11.58 21.71
N ILE A 53 2.54 -10.81 21.80
CA ILE A 53 1.26 -11.12 21.15
C ILE A 53 1.38 -10.94 19.63
N ALA A 54 1.91 -9.81 19.18
CA ALA A 54 1.97 -9.48 17.76
C ALA A 54 2.90 -10.41 16.95
N ARG A 55 3.96 -10.94 17.59
CA ARG A 55 4.97 -11.84 16.99
C ARG A 55 4.72 -13.33 17.24
N ASP A 56 3.60 -13.66 17.87
CA ASP A 56 3.23 -15.03 18.22
C ASP A 56 4.29 -15.76 19.08
N GLY A 57 4.98 -15.01 19.94
CA GLY A 57 5.99 -15.58 20.83
C GLY A 57 6.90 -14.55 21.49
N THR A 58 7.80 -15.05 22.35
CA THR A 58 8.72 -14.19 23.14
C THR A 58 10.16 -14.19 22.61
N ALA A 59 10.49 -15.03 21.62
CA ALA A 59 11.85 -15.20 21.13
C ALA A 59 12.44 -13.88 20.60
N ASP A 60 11.70 -13.18 19.73
CA ASP A 60 12.15 -11.96 19.06
C ASP A 60 11.91 -10.69 19.87
N VAL A 61 11.16 -10.77 21.00
CA VAL A 61 10.86 -9.61 21.85
C VAL A 61 12.12 -9.06 22.50
N ARG A 62 13.02 -9.94 22.94
CA ARG A 62 14.30 -9.52 23.54
C ARG A 62 15.15 -8.77 22.52
N GLU A 63 15.28 -9.30 21.32
CA GLU A 63 16.02 -8.67 20.24
C GLU A 63 15.44 -7.30 19.89
N PHE A 64 14.12 -7.19 19.72
CA PHE A 64 13.42 -5.94 19.47
C PHE A 64 13.67 -4.88 20.56
N LEU A 65 13.68 -5.28 21.83
CA LEU A 65 13.87 -4.35 22.97
C LEU A 65 15.34 -3.95 23.16
N THR A 66 16.31 -4.80 22.77
CA THR A 66 17.75 -4.60 23.00
C THR A 66 18.52 -4.22 21.74
N SER A 67 17.87 -4.22 20.58
CA SER A 67 18.46 -3.81 19.31
C SER A 67 19.06 -2.40 19.37
N THR A 68 20.14 -2.17 18.63
CA THR A 68 20.72 -0.84 18.41
C THR A 68 19.75 0.10 17.69
N ALA A 69 18.84 -0.44 16.88
CA ALA A 69 17.64 0.26 16.45
C ALA A 69 16.74 0.55 17.66
N ARG A 70 16.14 1.74 17.69
CA ARG A 70 15.44 2.26 18.88
C ARG A 70 13.90 2.27 18.82
N PRO A 71 13.20 1.49 17.98
CA PRO A 71 11.73 1.50 17.95
C PRO A 71 11.13 1.06 19.29
N GLY A 72 11.68 0.00 19.92
CA GLY A 72 11.21 -0.46 21.22
C GLY A 72 11.35 0.59 22.33
N MET A 73 12.50 1.27 22.39
CA MET A 73 12.72 2.37 23.33
C MET A 73 11.77 3.55 23.05
N THR A 74 11.58 3.91 21.78
CA THR A 74 10.64 4.97 21.36
C THR A 74 9.22 4.65 21.83
N THR A 75 8.78 3.41 21.65
CA THR A 75 7.46 2.94 22.11
C THR A 75 7.33 3.03 23.64
N ILE A 76 8.34 2.59 24.38
CA ILE A 76 8.34 2.66 25.85
C ILE A 76 8.23 4.10 26.34
N VAL A 77 9.03 5.02 25.77
CA VAL A 77 8.99 6.45 26.13
C VAL A 77 7.62 7.05 25.79
N MET A 78 7.10 6.78 24.59
CA MET A 78 5.79 7.26 24.14
C MET A 78 4.66 6.76 25.06
N LEU A 79 4.60 5.48 25.39
CA LEU A 79 3.61 4.93 26.30
C LEU A 79 3.76 5.49 27.72
N THR A 80 5.00 5.68 28.21
CA THR A 80 5.25 6.30 29.50
C THR A 80 4.69 7.73 29.56
N VAL A 81 4.97 8.54 28.55
CA VAL A 81 4.48 9.92 28.48
C VAL A 81 2.96 9.95 28.37
N LEU A 82 2.36 9.08 27.56
CA LEU A 82 0.92 8.95 27.44
C LEU A 82 0.27 8.58 28.78
N MET A 83 0.80 7.55 29.48
CA MET A 83 0.28 7.11 30.77
C MET A 83 0.41 8.20 31.84
N LEU A 84 1.56 8.88 31.93
CA LEU A 84 1.75 9.98 32.89
C LEU A 84 0.81 11.16 32.62
N SER A 85 0.53 11.46 31.34
CA SER A 85 -0.38 12.52 30.95
C SER A 85 -1.84 12.16 31.28
N LEU A 86 -2.26 10.93 30.96
CA LEU A 86 -3.58 10.43 31.32
C LEU A 86 -3.79 10.36 32.85
N ASP A 87 -2.80 9.92 33.61
CA ASP A 87 -2.84 9.96 35.07
C ASP A 87 -3.03 11.39 35.59
N ALA A 88 -2.41 12.39 34.93
CA ALA A 88 -2.57 13.79 35.29
C ALA A 88 -3.97 14.31 34.96
N VAL A 89 -4.54 13.95 33.82
CA VAL A 89 -5.93 14.28 33.46
C VAL A 89 -6.91 13.67 34.45
N LEU A 90 -6.77 12.37 34.72
CA LEU A 90 -7.67 11.62 35.60
C LEU A 90 -7.42 11.89 37.10
N GLY A 91 -6.30 12.50 37.46
CA GLY A 91 -5.96 12.91 38.82
C GLY A 91 -5.53 11.78 39.76
N ARG A 92 -5.22 10.59 39.22
CA ARG A 92 -4.76 9.43 40.00
C ARG A 92 -3.58 8.74 39.34
N ARG A 93 -2.62 8.25 40.13
CA ARG A 93 -1.48 7.49 39.61
C ARG A 93 -1.88 6.11 39.13
N PHE A 94 -1.29 5.66 38.04
CA PHE A 94 -1.43 4.33 37.45
C PHE A 94 -2.83 3.98 36.93
N ILE A 95 -3.81 4.87 37.04
CA ILE A 95 -5.16 4.61 36.52
C ILE A 95 -5.17 4.54 35.00
N SER A 96 -4.24 5.24 34.35
CA SER A 96 -4.02 5.19 32.90
C SER A 96 -3.73 3.79 32.37
N ALA A 97 -3.16 2.89 33.21
CA ALA A 97 -2.90 1.51 32.83
C ALA A 97 -4.18 0.74 32.46
N LEU A 98 -5.30 1.05 33.13
CA LEU A 98 -6.60 0.43 32.81
C LEU A 98 -7.18 0.87 31.47
N ILE A 99 -6.66 1.94 30.89
CA ILE A 99 -7.05 2.44 29.56
C ILE A 99 -6.03 2.01 28.52
N VAL A 100 -4.74 2.31 28.79
CA VAL A 100 -3.67 2.12 27.79
C VAL A 100 -3.40 0.64 27.51
N LEU A 101 -3.43 -0.22 28.55
CA LEU A 101 -3.17 -1.66 28.33
C LEU A 101 -4.20 -2.30 27.40
N PRO A 102 -5.52 -2.19 27.64
CA PRO A 102 -6.50 -2.70 26.67
C PRO A 102 -6.37 -2.05 25.29
N LEU A 103 -6.11 -0.73 25.23
CA LEU A 103 -5.98 0.03 23.99
C LEU A 103 -4.85 -0.48 23.10
N VAL A 104 -3.76 -1.02 23.65
CA VAL A 104 -2.64 -1.55 22.87
C VAL A 104 -2.67 -3.07 22.73
N LEU A 105 -3.11 -3.81 23.78
CA LEU A 105 -3.10 -5.28 23.77
C LEU A 105 -4.22 -5.87 22.91
N VAL A 106 -5.43 -5.28 22.93
CA VAL A 106 -6.56 -5.79 22.15
C VAL A 106 -6.29 -5.64 20.64
N PRO A 107 -5.88 -4.47 20.13
CA PRO A 107 -5.51 -4.36 18.72
C PRO A 107 -4.31 -5.23 18.31
N ALA A 108 -3.32 -5.40 19.19
CA ALA A 108 -2.19 -6.31 18.92
C ALA A 108 -2.67 -7.77 18.76
N PHE A 109 -3.58 -8.21 19.62
CA PHE A 109 -4.19 -9.54 19.50
C PHE A 109 -5.01 -9.68 18.21
N VAL A 110 -5.83 -8.68 17.88
CA VAL A 110 -6.62 -8.68 16.62
C VAL A 110 -5.68 -8.69 15.41
N SER A 111 -4.58 -7.93 15.46
CA SER A 111 -3.57 -7.94 14.41
C SER A 111 -2.91 -9.30 14.24
N ASN A 112 -2.57 -9.97 15.33
CA ASN A 112 -2.02 -11.33 15.28
C ASN A 112 -3.02 -12.30 14.65
N GLN A 113 -4.30 -12.25 15.03
CA GLN A 113 -5.33 -13.09 14.41
C GLN A 113 -5.50 -12.75 12.92
N LYS A 114 -5.54 -11.47 12.55
CA LYS A 114 -5.62 -11.05 11.14
C LYS A 114 -4.43 -11.56 10.33
N GLN A 115 -3.21 -11.47 10.86
CA GLN A 115 -2.02 -12.02 10.20
C GLN A 115 -2.09 -13.53 10.01
N HIS A 116 -2.67 -14.25 10.96
CA HIS A 116 -2.81 -15.72 10.90
C HIS A 116 -3.77 -16.17 9.79
N TYR A 117 -4.91 -15.45 9.63
CA TYR A 117 -5.95 -15.82 8.66
C TYR A 117 -5.81 -15.11 7.31
N LEU A 118 -5.35 -13.86 7.29
CA LEU A 118 -5.30 -13.02 6.09
C LEU A 118 -3.87 -12.64 5.70
N SER A 119 -2.87 -13.13 6.46
CA SER A 119 -1.45 -12.83 6.24
C SER A 119 -1.10 -11.34 6.18
N ASP A 120 -1.94 -10.48 6.77
CA ASP A 120 -1.84 -9.02 6.72
C ASP A 120 -2.08 -8.41 8.11
N PRO A 121 -1.30 -7.40 8.58
CA PRO A 121 -1.48 -6.81 9.90
C PRO A 121 -2.76 -5.97 10.00
N LEU A 122 -3.14 -5.62 11.24
CA LEU A 122 -4.27 -4.72 11.49
C LEU A 122 -3.88 -3.27 11.19
N TYR A 123 -4.68 -2.59 10.37
CA TYR A 123 -4.54 -1.16 10.09
C TYR A 123 -5.57 -0.32 10.85
N PRO A 124 -5.29 0.98 11.10
CA PRO A 124 -6.30 1.89 11.63
C PRO A 124 -7.55 1.99 10.73
N SER A 125 -7.40 1.87 9.41
CA SER A 125 -8.50 1.81 8.45
C SER A 125 -9.46 0.65 8.71
N ASP A 126 -8.95 -0.52 9.12
CA ASP A 126 -9.80 -1.68 9.43
C ASP A 126 -10.78 -1.39 10.58
N VAL A 127 -10.39 -0.53 11.53
CA VAL A 127 -11.26 -0.11 12.63
C VAL A 127 -12.39 0.80 12.15
N LEU A 128 -12.10 1.67 11.18
CA LEU A 128 -13.11 2.56 10.57
C LEU A 128 -14.12 1.79 9.72
N PHE A 129 -13.71 0.67 9.13
CA PHE A 129 -14.57 -0.23 8.37
C PHE A 129 -15.21 -1.36 9.21
N GLY A 130 -15.18 -1.24 10.54
CA GLY A 130 -15.79 -2.21 11.48
C GLY A 130 -17.27 -2.55 11.20
N ARG A 131 -17.98 -1.72 10.41
CA ARG A 131 -19.31 -2.01 9.92
C ARG A 131 -19.35 -3.31 9.07
N GLN A 132 -18.34 -3.55 8.23
CA GLN A 132 -18.24 -4.76 7.41
C GLN A 132 -18.01 -6.02 8.25
N ILE A 133 -17.25 -5.90 9.36
CA ILE A 133 -17.11 -6.99 10.34
C ILE A 133 -18.48 -7.29 10.98
N MET A 134 -19.28 -6.28 11.25
CA MET A 134 -20.65 -6.46 11.78
C MET A 134 -21.59 -7.14 10.78
N GLU A 135 -21.39 -6.95 9.49
CA GLU A 135 -22.16 -7.61 8.43
C GLU A 135 -21.81 -9.11 8.29
N LEU A 136 -20.58 -9.50 8.61
CA LEU A 136 -20.14 -10.91 8.66
C LEU A 136 -20.56 -11.61 9.97
N LEU A 137 -20.90 -10.86 11.02
CA LEU A 137 -21.27 -11.42 12.32
C LEU A 137 -22.44 -12.41 12.23
N PRO A 138 -23.55 -12.14 11.49
CA PRO A 138 -24.65 -13.10 11.35
C PRO A 138 -24.23 -14.43 10.72
N VAL A 139 -23.31 -14.39 9.74
CA VAL A 139 -22.77 -15.60 9.08
C VAL A 139 -21.94 -16.40 10.08
N MET A 140 -21.04 -15.73 10.81
CA MET A 140 -20.23 -16.37 11.85
C MET A 140 -21.09 -16.99 12.98
N VAL A 141 -22.16 -16.30 13.39
CA VAL A 141 -23.11 -16.79 14.41
C VAL A 141 -23.84 -18.04 13.91
N ARG A 142 -24.23 -18.05 12.64
CA ARG A 142 -24.93 -19.18 12.02
C ARG A 142 -24.04 -20.42 11.90
N ASP A 143 -22.78 -20.22 11.47
CA ASP A 143 -21.87 -21.32 11.18
C ASP A 143 -21.20 -21.90 12.44
N ARG A 144 -20.98 -21.07 13.46
CA ARG A 144 -20.33 -21.45 14.73
C ARG A 144 -21.01 -20.84 15.96
N PRO A 145 -22.24 -21.26 16.29
CA PRO A 145 -23.05 -20.63 17.37
C PRO A 145 -22.37 -20.69 18.74
N GLY A 146 -21.66 -21.79 19.05
CA GLY A 146 -20.95 -21.94 20.33
C GLY A 146 -19.80 -20.91 20.49
N THR A 147 -19.05 -20.64 19.43
CA THR A 147 -17.99 -19.63 19.42
C THR A 147 -18.56 -18.22 19.57
N ALA A 148 -19.69 -17.93 18.93
CA ALA A 148 -20.38 -16.66 19.04
C ALA A 148 -20.88 -16.40 20.47
N VAL A 149 -21.48 -17.39 21.12
CA VAL A 149 -21.92 -17.30 22.52
C VAL A 149 -20.71 -17.09 23.45
N ALA A 150 -19.63 -17.85 23.27
CA ALA A 150 -18.40 -17.69 24.05
C ALA A 150 -17.79 -16.30 23.90
N LEU A 151 -17.82 -15.72 22.69
CA LEU A 151 -17.34 -14.36 22.43
C LEU A 151 -18.21 -13.31 23.14
N VAL A 152 -19.53 -13.41 23.05
CA VAL A 152 -20.47 -12.47 23.72
C VAL A 152 -20.31 -12.55 25.24
N VAL A 153 -20.26 -13.76 25.80
CA VAL A 153 -20.02 -13.97 27.24
C VAL A 153 -18.64 -13.43 27.65
N GLY A 154 -17.60 -13.68 26.87
CA GLY A 154 -16.26 -13.19 27.12
C GLY A 154 -16.19 -11.64 27.11
N ILE A 155 -16.85 -11.00 26.17
CA ILE A 155 -16.98 -9.53 26.12
C ILE A 155 -17.73 -9.02 27.34
N ALA A 156 -18.86 -9.61 27.70
CA ALA A 156 -19.66 -9.21 28.85
C ALA A 156 -18.86 -9.32 30.17
N LEU A 157 -18.17 -10.44 30.36
CA LEU A 157 -17.30 -10.64 31.53
C LEU A 157 -16.14 -9.65 31.56
N SER A 158 -15.55 -9.32 30.41
CA SER A 158 -14.49 -8.33 30.28
C SER A 158 -14.97 -6.93 30.67
N VAL A 159 -16.16 -6.52 30.20
CA VAL A 159 -16.76 -5.23 30.55
C VAL A 159 -17.07 -5.15 32.05
N ILE A 160 -17.66 -6.21 32.62
CA ILE A 160 -17.93 -6.29 34.06
C ILE A 160 -16.63 -6.23 34.87
N GLY A 161 -15.62 -7.00 34.46
CA GLY A 161 -14.30 -6.99 35.09
C GLY A 161 -13.62 -5.62 35.02
N ALA A 162 -13.68 -4.96 33.88
CA ALA A 162 -13.17 -3.60 33.68
C ALA A 162 -13.87 -2.58 34.58
N TYR A 163 -15.20 -2.67 34.72
CA TYR A 163 -15.98 -1.82 35.62
C TYR A 163 -15.52 -1.98 37.09
N PHE A 164 -15.39 -3.21 37.58
CA PHE A 164 -14.95 -3.45 38.95
C PHE A 164 -13.49 -3.04 39.17
N ALA A 165 -12.60 -3.31 38.19
CA ALA A 165 -11.21 -2.85 38.23
C ALA A 165 -11.12 -1.34 38.28
N TRP A 166 -11.90 -0.63 37.44
CA TRP A 166 -11.98 0.83 37.45
C TRP A 166 -12.47 1.37 38.79
N ARG A 167 -13.58 0.80 39.34
CA ARG A 167 -14.17 1.21 40.62
C ARG A 167 -13.19 1.00 41.78
N TYR A 168 -12.47 -0.14 41.74
CA TYR A 168 -11.44 -0.44 42.73
C TYR A 168 -10.26 0.56 42.63
N ALA A 169 -9.71 0.75 41.44
CA ALA A 169 -8.59 1.66 41.22
C ALA A 169 -8.96 3.11 41.57
N TRP A 170 -10.17 3.53 41.22
CA TRP A 170 -10.69 4.87 41.55
C TRP A 170 -10.73 5.11 43.06
N ARG A 171 -11.00 4.10 43.84
CA ARG A 171 -11.08 4.20 45.31
C ARG A 171 -9.71 4.11 45.98
N HIS A 172 -8.81 3.28 45.47
CA HIS A 172 -7.60 2.88 46.18
C HIS A 172 -6.31 3.49 45.64
N PHE A 173 -6.26 3.90 44.36
CA PHE A 173 -5.04 4.45 43.77
C PHE A 173 -4.73 5.86 44.30
N PRO A 174 -3.43 6.21 44.51
CA PRO A 174 -3.04 7.50 45.05
C PRO A 174 -3.47 8.68 44.20
N LYS A 175 -4.03 9.71 44.83
CA LYS A 175 -4.38 10.98 44.15
C LYS A 175 -3.12 11.75 43.78
N LEU A 176 -3.18 12.47 42.69
CA LEU A 176 -2.18 13.45 42.26
C LEU A 176 -2.56 14.85 42.75
N SER A 177 -1.56 15.57 43.33
CA SER A 177 -1.76 16.99 43.67
C SER A 177 -1.93 17.84 42.41
N ALA A 178 -2.60 18.99 42.51
CA ALA A 178 -2.81 19.92 41.39
C ALA A 178 -1.48 20.30 40.72
N ASN A 179 -0.47 20.66 41.49
CA ASN A 179 0.85 21.01 40.97
C ASN A 179 1.55 19.83 40.22
N ALA A 180 1.35 18.60 40.66
CA ALA A 180 1.90 17.42 40.00
C ALA A 180 1.16 17.16 38.67
N ARG A 181 -0.16 17.39 38.60
CA ARG A 181 -0.95 17.29 37.40
C ARG A 181 -0.52 18.32 36.34
N VAL A 182 -0.43 19.59 36.74
CA VAL A 182 0.01 20.67 35.85
C VAL A 182 1.40 20.39 35.30
N ARG A 183 2.38 20.07 36.14
CA ARG A 183 3.76 19.74 35.68
C ARG A 183 3.80 18.59 34.68
N ARG A 184 3.03 17.51 34.92
CA ARG A 184 2.98 16.37 34.00
C ARG A 184 2.35 16.75 32.67
N LEU A 185 1.31 17.59 32.65
CA LEU A 185 0.66 18.04 31.42
C LEU A 185 1.54 19.04 30.65
N CYS A 186 2.21 19.97 31.35
CA CYS A 186 3.13 20.91 30.71
C CYS A 186 4.31 20.24 30.00
N ILE A 187 4.73 19.05 30.45
CA ILE A 187 5.79 18.27 29.81
C ILE A 187 5.18 17.28 28.82
N GLY A 188 4.13 16.57 29.22
CA GLY A 188 3.58 15.45 28.47
C GLY A 188 2.86 15.89 27.19
N LEU A 189 2.06 16.96 27.21
CA LEU A 189 1.34 17.42 26.02
C LEU A 189 2.27 17.87 24.87
N PRO A 190 3.33 18.68 25.11
CA PRO A 190 4.30 18.98 24.06
C PRO A 190 5.01 17.74 23.52
N MET A 191 5.34 16.77 24.40
CA MET A 191 5.96 15.51 23.95
C MET A 191 4.99 14.67 23.10
N ILE A 192 3.71 14.57 23.48
CA ILE A 192 2.70 13.88 22.67
C ILE A 192 2.54 14.57 21.31
N ALA A 193 2.52 15.90 21.29
CA ALA A 193 2.48 16.65 20.04
C ALA A 193 3.73 16.41 19.16
N ALA A 194 4.92 16.33 19.79
CA ALA A 194 6.17 15.99 19.10
C ALA A 194 6.12 14.56 18.51
N PHE A 195 5.65 13.57 19.27
CA PHE A 195 5.44 12.23 18.74
C PHE A 195 4.42 12.20 17.62
N GLY A 196 3.31 12.93 17.75
CA GLY A 196 2.31 13.06 16.67
C GLY A 196 2.90 13.65 15.39
N SER A 197 3.80 14.65 15.51
CA SER A 197 4.47 15.24 14.35
C SER A 197 5.47 14.31 13.67
N LEU A 198 6.06 13.35 14.40
CA LEU A 198 6.95 12.32 13.83
C LEU A 198 6.20 11.33 12.93
N MET A 199 4.88 11.24 13.05
CA MET A 199 4.06 10.40 12.17
C MET A 199 3.88 11.00 10.77
N ASP A 200 4.12 12.31 10.59
CA ASP A 200 4.07 12.94 9.27
C ASP A 200 5.24 12.44 8.41
N TYR A 201 4.90 11.63 7.42
CA TYR A 201 5.84 10.96 6.53
C TYR A 201 6.70 11.94 5.71
N SER A 202 6.11 13.06 5.34
CA SER A 202 6.74 14.07 4.49
C SER A 202 7.70 14.98 5.26
N LYS A 203 7.70 14.90 6.61
CA LYS A 203 8.45 15.77 7.49
C LYS A 203 9.23 14.96 8.52
N TYR A 204 10.26 15.59 9.11
CA TYR A 204 11.02 15.07 10.26
C TYR A 204 11.75 13.72 10.03
N SER A 205 12.08 13.37 8.78
CA SER A 205 12.87 12.15 8.48
C SER A 205 14.14 12.10 9.31
N TYR A 206 14.87 13.20 9.45
CA TYR A 206 16.11 13.28 10.22
C TYR A 206 15.97 12.78 11.68
N ILE A 207 14.85 13.08 12.36
CA ILE A 207 14.65 12.61 13.74
C ILE A 207 14.31 11.12 13.73
N ARG A 208 13.48 10.65 12.81
CA ARG A 208 13.18 9.22 12.66
C ARG A 208 14.42 8.41 12.33
N ASP A 209 15.26 8.91 11.41
CA ASP A 209 16.52 8.27 11.03
C ASP A 209 17.49 8.14 12.22
N ARG A 210 17.58 9.20 13.04
CA ARG A 210 18.36 9.17 14.30
C ARG A 210 17.82 8.17 15.32
N LEU A 211 16.52 7.94 15.36
CA LEU A 211 15.89 6.93 16.21
C LEU A 211 15.87 5.56 15.52
N GLN A 212 16.31 5.47 14.27
CA GLN A 212 16.20 4.29 13.42
C GLN A 212 14.77 3.74 13.36
N VAL A 213 13.80 4.65 13.37
CA VAL A 213 12.39 4.36 13.22
C VAL A 213 12.01 4.68 11.77
N VAL A 214 12.12 3.68 10.91
CA VAL A 214 11.87 3.82 9.47
C VAL A 214 10.53 3.18 9.13
N PRO A 215 9.49 3.97 8.82
CA PRO A 215 8.23 3.43 8.36
C PRO A 215 8.38 2.77 6.98
N MET A 216 8.21 1.47 6.91
CA MET A 216 8.31 0.68 5.67
C MET A 216 6.92 0.48 5.08
N MET A 217 6.38 1.53 4.43
CA MET A 217 5.00 1.47 3.92
C MET A 217 4.84 0.54 2.72
N TRP A 218 5.92 0.28 2.00
CA TRP A 218 5.97 -0.68 0.89
C TRP A 218 5.95 -2.15 1.34
N ASP A 219 6.29 -2.42 2.60
CA ASP A 219 6.22 -3.75 3.21
C ASP A 219 5.67 -3.64 4.63
N GLN A 220 4.37 -3.80 4.75
CA GLN A 220 3.70 -3.65 6.05
C GLN A 220 4.07 -4.77 7.03
N LYS A 221 4.34 -5.99 6.56
CA LYS A 221 4.81 -7.07 7.46
C LYS A 221 6.14 -6.68 8.07
N GLU A 222 7.09 -6.21 7.25
CA GLU A 222 8.39 -5.75 7.73
C GLU A 222 8.26 -4.49 8.58
N ASN A 223 7.35 -3.56 8.24
CA ASN A 223 7.06 -2.38 9.04
C ASN A 223 6.65 -2.75 10.48
N TYR A 224 5.72 -3.71 10.62
CA TYR A 224 5.27 -4.19 11.93
C TYR A 224 6.35 -5.00 12.64
N ARG A 225 7.16 -5.78 11.91
CA ARG A 225 8.28 -6.52 12.45
C ARG A 225 9.39 -5.60 12.98
N SER A 226 9.82 -4.63 12.19
CA SER A 226 10.95 -3.76 12.52
C SER A 226 10.59 -2.65 13.50
N ASN A 227 9.45 -1.97 13.33
CA ASN A 227 9.03 -0.86 14.18
C ASN A 227 8.20 -1.32 15.40
N GLY A 228 7.75 -2.57 15.42
CA GLY A 228 6.81 -3.08 16.42
C GLY A 228 5.37 -2.63 16.15
N PHE A 229 4.42 -3.34 16.77
CA PHE A 229 2.99 -3.13 16.52
C PHE A 229 2.54 -1.69 16.75
N VAL A 230 2.91 -1.08 17.88
CA VAL A 230 2.38 0.23 18.28
C VAL A 230 2.81 1.33 17.31
N LEU A 231 4.10 1.42 16.96
CA LEU A 231 4.58 2.47 16.04
C LEU A 231 4.09 2.23 14.64
N ALA A 232 4.13 0.98 14.14
CA ALA A 232 3.65 0.66 12.80
C ALA A 232 2.15 0.95 12.65
N PHE A 233 1.32 0.61 13.65
CA PHE A 233 -0.10 0.97 13.65
C PHE A 233 -0.30 2.49 13.61
N ILE A 234 0.46 3.24 14.44
CA ILE A 234 0.37 4.69 14.50
C ILE A 234 0.80 5.34 13.16
N PHE A 235 1.84 4.82 12.49
CA PHE A 235 2.25 5.31 11.17
C PHE A 235 1.17 5.17 10.09
N ASN A 236 0.28 4.21 10.25
CA ASN A 236 -0.87 4.02 9.35
C ASN A 236 -2.09 4.90 9.69
N ILE A 237 -2.12 5.62 10.84
CA ILE A 237 -3.25 6.50 11.20
C ILE A 237 -3.50 7.61 10.16
N PRO A 238 -2.48 8.35 9.66
CA PRO A 238 -2.72 9.39 8.66
C PRO A 238 -3.33 8.89 7.35
N MET A 239 -3.27 7.57 7.09
CA MET A 239 -3.81 6.93 5.90
C MET A 239 -5.23 6.42 6.10
N ALA A 240 -5.70 6.34 7.34
CA ALA A 240 -7.04 5.84 7.64
C ALA A 240 -8.15 6.79 7.20
N ASP A 241 -7.87 8.08 7.10
CA ASP A 241 -8.84 9.10 6.72
C ASP A 241 -8.45 9.77 5.40
N VAL A 242 -9.28 9.59 4.39
CA VAL A 242 -9.14 10.28 3.10
C VAL A 242 -10.01 11.52 3.14
N ALA A 243 -9.40 12.67 3.39
CA ALA A 243 -10.10 13.93 3.54
C ALA A 243 -11.00 14.25 2.34
N THR A 244 -12.25 14.56 2.63
CA THR A 244 -13.21 15.04 1.62
C THR A 244 -12.65 16.27 0.90
N PRO A 245 -12.59 16.28 -0.44
CA PRO A 245 -12.08 17.41 -1.18
C PRO A 245 -12.90 18.69 -0.94
N ALA A 246 -12.22 19.84 -0.84
CA ALA A 246 -12.90 21.13 -0.66
C ALA A 246 -13.87 21.41 -1.83
N GLY A 247 -15.11 21.76 -1.52
CA GLY A 247 -16.16 22.02 -2.51
C GLY A 247 -16.83 20.76 -3.08
N PHE A 248 -16.50 19.57 -2.57
CA PHE A 248 -17.17 18.33 -2.93
C PHE A 248 -18.63 18.32 -2.45
N GLY A 249 -19.53 17.84 -3.29
CA GLY A 249 -20.95 17.70 -2.99
C GLY A 249 -21.78 17.43 -4.24
N THR A 250 -23.06 17.10 -4.07
CA THR A 250 -23.97 16.71 -5.16
C THR A 250 -23.97 17.73 -6.30
N GLN A 251 -24.10 19.03 -6.01
CA GLN A 251 -24.11 20.08 -7.02
C GLN A 251 -22.81 20.11 -7.85
N ALA A 252 -21.65 19.90 -7.19
CA ALA A 252 -20.36 19.87 -7.88
C ALA A 252 -20.22 18.64 -8.75
N LEU A 253 -20.71 17.48 -8.30
CA LEU A 253 -20.75 16.24 -9.07
C LEU A 253 -21.65 16.34 -10.28
N ASP A 254 -22.86 16.92 -10.14
CA ASP A 254 -23.82 17.09 -11.24
C ASP A 254 -23.29 18.04 -12.32
N ALA A 255 -22.48 19.01 -11.95
CA ALA A 255 -21.86 19.95 -12.87
C ALA A 255 -20.74 19.31 -13.74
N ILE A 256 -20.24 18.11 -13.39
CA ILE A 256 -19.20 17.45 -14.19
C ILE A 256 -19.82 16.90 -15.49
N PRO A 257 -19.36 17.36 -16.67
CA PRO A 257 -19.94 16.89 -17.94
C PRO A 257 -19.64 15.41 -18.18
N ALA A 258 -20.66 14.60 -18.31
CA ALA A 258 -20.56 13.23 -18.81
C ALA A 258 -20.94 13.20 -20.30
N ARG A 259 -20.16 12.49 -21.10
CA ARG A 259 -20.49 12.28 -22.51
C ARG A 259 -21.32 11.00 -22.61
N ASN A 260 -22.53 11.12 -23.11
CA ASN A 260 -23.36 9.96 -23.35
C ASN A 260 -22.92 9.32 -24.69
N TYR A 261 -22.37 8.11 -24.63
CA TYR A 261 -22.12 7.27 -25.77
C TYR A 261 -23.26 6.25 -25.84
N GLY A 262 -24.08 6.28 -26.88
CA GLY A 262 -25.13 5.28 -27.05
C GLY A 262 -24.58 3.85 -27.17
N TYR A 263 -25.44 2.85 -27.14
CA TYR A 263 -25.15 1.40 -27.19
C TYR A 263 -24.29 0.92 -28.38
N LEU A 264 -23.97 1.77 -29.34
CA LEU A 264 -23.19 1.43 -30.53
C LEU A 264 -21.72 1.90 -30.49
N SER A 265 -21.19 2.13 -29.32
CA SER A 265 -19.86 2.75 -29.11
C SER A 265 -18.68 1.79 -29.12
N GLY A 266 -18.87 0.52 -29.47
CA GLY A 266 -17.81 -0.49 -29.54
C GLY A 266 -17.38 -0.88 -30.95
N PRO A 267 -16.25 -1.59 -31.11
CA PRO A 267 -15.79 -2.10 -32.39
C PRO A 267 -16.76 -3.17 -32.95
N ARG A 268 -16.85 -3.25 -34.27
CA ARG A 268 -17.70 -4.25 -34.95
C ARG A 268 -17.22 -5.68 -34.62
N GLU A 269 -15.93 -5.87 -34.62
CA GLU A 269 -15.30 -7.11 -34.16
C GLU A 269 -14.52 -6.82 -32.86
N LYS A 270 -14.87 -7.51 -31.78
CA LYS A 270 -14.28 -7.32 -30.46
C LYS A 270 -12.89 -7.98 -30.41
N PRO A 271 -11.81 -7.22 -30.19
CA PRO A 271 -10.47 -7.80 -30.05
C PRO A 271 -10.31 -8.53 -28.71
N ASP A 272 -9.42 -9.52 -28.68
CA ASP A 272 -8.90 -10.04 -27.42
C ASP A 272 -7.91 -9.03 -26.81
N VAL A 273 -7.84 -8.95 -25.49
CA VAL A 273 -6.99 -7.96 -24.79
C VAL A 273 -6.16 -8.62 -23.72
N ILE A 274 -4.85 -8.42 -23.77
CA ILE A 274 -3.89 -8.82 -22.73
C ILE A 274 -3.18 -7.58 -22.23
N MET A 275 -3.34 -7.25 -20.95
CA MET A 275 -2.55 -6.26 -20.24
C MET A 275 -1.50 -6.97 -19.40
N LEU A 276 -0.24 -6.70 -19.67
CA LEU A 276 0.90 -7.31 -19.02
C LEU A 276 1.71 -6.25 -18.27
N MET A 277 1.62 -6.25 -16.96
CA MET A 277 2.49 -5.45 -16.11
C MET A 277 3.74 -6.26 -15.75
N SER A 278 4.89 -5.77 -16.21
CA SER A 278 6.17 -6.45 -16.02
C SER A 278 6.90 -5.93 -14.80
N GLU A 279 7.15 -6.81 -13.85
CA GLU A 279 7.77 -6.52 -12.56
C GLU A 279 9.15 -5.91 -12.72
N SER A 280 9.35 -4.72 -12.13
CA SER A 280 10.61 -3.95 -12.12
C SER A 280 11.22 -3.73 -13.52
N PHE A 281 10.40 -3.68 -14.57
CA PHE A 281 10.85 -3.64 -15.96
C PHE A 281 11.21 -2.23 -16.41
N TRP A 282 12.52 -1.98 -16.55
CA TRP A 282 13.09 -0.68 -16.91
C TRP A 282 14.24 -0.86 -17.90
N ASP A 283 14.53 0.15 -18.72
CA ASP A 283 15.57 0.12 -19.75
C ASP A 283 16.97 0.40 -19.16
N PRO A 284 17.82 -0.63 -18.90
CA PRO A 284 19.14 -0.44 -18.33
C PRO A 284 20.13 0.24 -19.28
N THR A 285 19.82 0.35 -20.59
CA THR A 285 20.67 1.10 -21.54
C THR A 285 20.60 2.61 -21.31
N ARG A 286 19.73 3.08 -20.42
CA ARG A 286 19.70 4.48 -19.94
C ARG A 286 20.88 4.81 -19.03
N LEU A 287 21.63 3.83 -18.53
CA LEU A 287 22.90 4.00 -17.81
C LEU A 287 24.01 4.35 -18.81
N LYS A 288 24.10 5.63 -19.22
CA LYS A 288 24.90 6.10 -20.35
C LYS A 288 26.42 5.91 -20.22
N THR A 289 26.93 5.66 -19.02
CA THR A 289 28.36 5.38 -18.77
C THR A 289 28.73 3.92 -19.04
N LEU A 290 27.71 3.08 -19.34
CA LEU A 290 27.88 1.67 -19.61
C LEU A 290 27.45 1.32 -21.03
N THR A 291 28.03 0.26 -21.58
CA THR A 291 27.58 -0.38 -22.82
C THR A 291 27.09 -1.78 -22.52
N LEU A 292 25.87 -2.07 -22.94
CA LEU A 292 25.19 -3.37 -22.76
C LEU A 292 25.10 -4.03 -24.15
N SER A 293 25.62 -5.24 -24.30
CA SER A 293 25.65 -5.97 -25.58
C SER A 293 25.38 -7.46 -25.39
N PRO A 294 24.47 -8.06 -26.17
CA PRO A 294 23.51 -7.41 -27.09
C PRO A 294 22.49 -6.52 -26.36
N ASP A 295 21.70 -5.75 -27.10
CA ASP A 295 20.56 -4.97 -26.54
C ASP A 295 19.68 -5.90 -25.72
N PRO A 296 19.41 -5.60 -24.42
CA PRO A 296 18.60 -6.48 -23.57
C PRO A 296 17.10 -6.45 -23.88
N MET A 297 16.61 -5.50 -24.68
CA MET A 297 15.16 -5.37 -24.91
C MET A 297 14.80 -4.97 -26.37
N PRO A 298 15.24 -5.73 -27.36
CA PRO A 298 15.02 -5.40 -28.78
C PRO A 298 13.55 -5.46 -29.19
N ALA A 299 12.73 -6.39 -28.64
CA ALA A 299 11.32 -6.50 -28.99
C ALA A 299 10.51 -5.30 -28.47
N VAL A 300 10.73 -4.95 -27.20
CA VAL A 300 10.12 -3.73 -26.61
C VAL A 300 10.54 -2.51 -27.42
N ARG A 301 11.81 -2.36 -27.73
CA ARG A 301 12.32 -1.19 -28.48
C ARG A 301 11.70 -1.05 -29.85
N ALA A 302 11.50 -2.15 -30.56
CA ALA A 302 10.83 -2.16 -31.86
C ALA A 302 9.34 -1.79 -31.76
N ALA A 303 8.67 -2.25 -30.70
CA ALA A 303 7.23 -2.08 -30.49
C ALA A 303 6.86 -0.87 -29.61
N GLN A 304 7.81 -0.16 -29.04
CA GLN A 304 7.59 0.89 -28.04
C GLN A 304 6.61 1.96 -28.49
N SER A 305 5.66 2.26 -27.64
CA SER A 305 4.62 3.28 -27.83
C SER A 305 4.91 4.58 -27.12
N GLY A 306 5.63 4.52 -26.00
CA GLY A 306 5.97 5.64 -25.13
C GLY A 306 6.51 5.13 -23.80
N HIS A 307 6.18 5.85 -22.72
CA HIS A 307 6.58 5.51 -21.37
C HIS A 307 5.42 5.65 -20.39
N VAL A 308 5.47 4.86 -19.33
CA VAL A 308 4.65 5.07 -18.14
C VAL A 308 5.49 5.80 -17.11
N PHE A 309 4.95 6.88 -16.54
CA PHE A 309 5.51 7.55 -15.37
C PHE A 309 4.99 6.83 -14.13
N SER A 310 5.81 5.98 -13.53
CA SER A 310 5.41 5.25 -12.33
C SER A 310 5.29 6.20 -11.13
N PRO A 311 4.20 6.12 -10.35
CA PRO A 311 4.09 6.83 -9.08
C PRO A 311 5.02 6.24 -8.00
N GLU A 312 5.63 5.09 -8.27
CA GLU A 312 6.40 4.30 -7.31
C GLU A 312 7.84 4.04 -7.79
N PHE A 313 8.69 3.61 -6.84
CA PHE A 313 10.08 3.23 -7.09
C PHE A 313 10.46 2.03 -6.22
N GLY A 314 10.96 0.97 -6.83
CA GLY A 314 11.51 -0.18 -6.14
C GLY A 314 10.51 -1.05 -5.38
N GLY A 315 9.19 -0.88 -5.62
CA GLY A 315 8.12 -1.63 -4.98
C GLY A 315 6.78 -0.95 -5.08
N MET A 316 5.79 -1.41 -4.31
CA MET A 316 4.40 -0.92 -4.29
C MET A 316 3.65 -1.15 -5.61
N THR A 317 3.92 -2.25 -6.26
CA THR A 317 3.31 -2.73 -7.51
C THR A 317 1.79 -2.56 -7.55
N ALA A 318 1.10 -2.87 -6.44
CA ALA A 318 -0.36 -2.73 -6.31
C ALA A 318 -0.87 -1.29 -6.55
N ASN A 319 -0.06 -0.26 -6.30
CA ASN A 319 -0.43 1.13 -6.57
C ASN A 319 -0.47 1.42 -8.07
N VAL A 320 0.42 0.79 -8.84
CA VAL A 320 0.46 0.91 -10.30
C VAL A 320 -0.69 0.12 -10.94
N GLU A 321 -0.98 -1.08 -10.42
CA GLU A 321 -2.15 -1.88 -10.82
C GLU A 321 -3.45 -1.11 -10.60
N PHE A 322 -3.61 -0.49 -9.42
CA PHE A 322 -4.79 0.31 -9.08
C PHE A 322 -5.05 1.39 -10.13
N GLU A 323 -4.03 2.19 -10.47
CA GLU A 323 -4.17 3.23 -11.49
C GLU A 323 -4.50 2.64 -12.87
N ALA A 324 -3.78 1.59 -13.29
CA ALA A 324 -3.91 1.00 -14.61
C ALA A 324 -5.26 0.32 -14.84
N LEU A 325 -5.86 -0.27 -13.80
CA LEU A 325 -7.13 -0.97 -13.90
C LEU A 325 -8.35 -0.06 -13.73
N THR A 326 -8.26 0.93 -12.85
CA THR A 326 -9.41 1.79 -12.52
C THR A 326 -9.44 3.11 -13.29
N GLY A 327 -8.28 3.59 -13.72
CA GLY A 327 -8.12 4.96 -14.23
C GLY A 327 -8.25 6.01 -13.10
N PHE A 328 -8.16 5.63 -11.83
CA PHE A 328 -8.03 6.54 -10.69
C PHE A 328 -6.56 6.84 -10.42
N SER A 329 -6.25 7.83 -9.58
CA SER A 329 -4.86 8.21 -9.31
C SER A 329 -4.51 8.17 -7.83
N ASN A 330 -3.35 7.60 -7.51
CA ASN A 330 -2.76 7.65 -6.17
C ASN A 330 -2.44 9.08 -5.71
N ALA A 331 -2.34 10.03 -6.63
CA ALA A 331 -2.11 11.44 -6.29
C ALA A 331 -3.23 12.06 -5.43
N PHE A 332 -4.43 11.51 -5.46
CA PHE A 332 -5.58 11.97 -4.66
C PHE A 332 -5.72 11.26 -3.32
N LEU A 333 -4.88 10.25 -3.05
CA LEU A 333 -4.89 9.46 -1.82
C LEU A 333 -3.79 9.92 -0.86
N PRO A 334 -3.87 9.61 0.44
CA PRO A 334 -2.81 9.90 1.39
C PRO A 334 -1.46 9.32 0.94
N TYR A 335 -0.38 10.05 1.20
CA TYR A 335 0.98 9.60 0.85
C TYR A 335 1.34 8.30 1.55
N GLY A 336 1.94 7.36 0.80
CA GLY A 336 2.35 6.06 1.33
C GLY A 336 1.21 5.07 1.52
N SER A 337 -0.02 5.42 1.13
CA SER A 337 -1.14 4.49 1.17
C SER A 337 -1.07 3.45 0.06
N ILE A 338 -1.65 2.29 0.34
CA ILE A 338 -1.80 1.19 -0.60
C ILE A 338 -3.30 0.92 -0.74
N PRO A 339 -3.94 1.40 -1.82
CA PRO A 339 -5.38 1.29 -2.00
C PRO A 339 -5.92 -0.13 -1.79
N TYR A 340 -5.21 -1.13 -2.29
CA TYR A 340 -5.57 -2.54 -2.16
C TYR A 340 -5.71 -2.99 -0.71
N GLN A 341 -4.84 -2.53 0.17
CA GLN A 341 -4.85 -2.90 1.58
C GLN A 341 -5.75 -2.02 2.43
N GLN A 342 -5.97 -0.77 2.03
CA GLN A 342 -6.59 0.23 2.90
C GLN A 342 -7.98 0.69 2.44
N TYR A 343 -8.24 0.77 1.12
CA TYR A 343 -9.43 1.47 0.63
C TYR A 343 -10.38 0.64 -0.21
N ILE A 344 -9.91 -0.42 -0.88
CA ILE A 344 -10.79 -1.28 -1.67
C ILE A 344 -11.47 -2.27 -0.72
N ARG A 345 -12.77 -2.07 -0.50
CA ARG A 345 -13.61 -2.86 0.42
C ARG A 345 -15.03 -3.03 -0.11
N ARG A 346 -15.22 -2.72 -1.38
CA ARG A 346 -16.49 -2.83 -2.10
C ARG A 346 -16.19 -2.82 -3.58
N ASP A 347 -17.19 -3.15 -4.38
CA ASP A 347 -17.11 -3.10 -5.84
C ASP A 347 -16.68 -1.72 -6.33
N ILE A 348 -15.59 -1.68 -7.08
CA ILE A 348 -15.02 -0.49 -7.69
C ILE A 348 -14.98 -0.67 -9.21
N PRO A 349 -15.50 0.27 -10.01
CA PRO A 349 -15.44 0.20 -11.45
C PRO A 349 -13.99 0.08 -11.96
N SER A 350 -13.77 -0.88 -12.84
CA SER A 350 -12.46 -1.15 -13.42
C SER A 350 -12.58 -1.54 -14.90
N LEU A 351 -11.45 -1.77 -15.55
CA LEU A 351 -11.43 -2.37 -16.88
C LEU A 351 -12.05 -3.77 -16.88
N ALA A 352 -11.93 -4.54 -15.78
CA ALA A 352 -12.55 -5.85 -15.70
C ALA A 352 -14.08 -5.76 -15.73
N THR A 353 -14.69 -4.86 -14.96
CA THR A 353 -16.15 -4.61 -15.03
C THR A 353 -16.58 -4.08 -16.39
N PHE A 354 -15.78 -3.19 -16.99
CA PHE A 354 -16.07 -2.70 -18.35
C PHE A 354 -16.11 -3.84 -19.37
N PHE A 355 -15.05 -4.65 -19.45
CA PHE A 355 -14.97 -5.72 -20.44
C PHE A 355 -16.02 -6.81 -20.21
N ARG A 356 -16.33 -7.15 -18.94
CA ARG A 356 -17.44 -8.05 -18.62
C ARG A 356 -18.78 -7.50 -19.11
N GLY A 357 -19.05 -6.23 -18.88
CA GLY A 357 -20.24 -5.55 -19.39
C GLY A 357 -20.32 -5.57 -20.92
N GLU A 358 -19.17 -5.62 -21.60
CA GLU A 358 -19.07 -5.82 -23.05
C GLU A 358 -19.14 -7.31 -23.47
N GLY A 359 -19.33 -8.25 -22.57
CA GLY A 359 -19.48 -9.69 -22.85
C GLY A 359 -18.16 -10.45 -22.99
N TYR A 360 -17.07 -9.92 -22.47
CA TYR A 360 -15.77 -10.60 -22.39
C TYR A 360 -15.70 -11.56 -21.22
N THR A 361 -14.87 -12.58 -21.32
CA THR A 361 -14.34 -13.30 -20.15
C THR A 361 -13.20 -12.49 -19.55
N SER A 362 -13.24 -12.19 -18.26
CA SER A 362 -12.26 -11.36 -17.58
C SER A 362 -11.49 -12.16 -16.54
N ARG A 363 -10.17 -12.31 -16.72
CA ARG A 363 -9.28 -13.03 -15.79
C ARG A 363 -8.06 -12.20 -15.44
N SER A 364 -7.58 -12.40 -14.21
CA SER A 364 -6.26 -11.93 -13.79
C SER A 364 -5.32 -13.11 -13.51
N LEU A 365 -4.02 -12.94 -13.78
CA LEU A 365 -3.00 -13.98 -13.61
C LEU A 365 -1.78 -13.39 -12.89
N HIS A 366 -1.33 -14.03 -11.80
CA HIS A 366 -0.09 -13.65 -11.12
C HIS A 366 0.55 -14.89 -10.47
N PRO A 367 1.79 -15.25 -10.82
CA PRO A 367 2.42 -16.49 -10.36
C PRO A 367 3.00 -16.37 -8.94
N PHE A 368 2.20 -15.84 -8.03
CA PHE A 368 2.51 -15.69 -6.61
C PHE A 368 1.24 -15.89 -5.77
N SER A 369 1.38 -15.88 -4.45
CA SER A 369 0.29 -16.09 -3.52
C SER A 369 -0.81 -15.04 -3.65
N GLY A 370 -2.05 -15.49 -3.84
CA GLY A 370 -3.20 -14.62 -4.11
C GLY A 370 -3.55 -13.66 -2.97
N TRP A 371 -3.18 -13.99 -1.73
CA TRP A 371 -3.39 -13.11 -0.58
C TRP A 371 -2.45 -11.89 -0.56
N PHE A 372 -1.32 -11.96 -1.26
CA PHE A 372 -0.35 -10.86 -1.26
C PHE A 372 -0.96 -9.59 -1.88
N TRP A 373 -0.78 -8.46 -1.25
CA TRP A 373 -1.47 -7.20 -1.54
C TRP A 373 -3.01 -7.28 -1.41
N ASN A 374 -3.58 -8.31 -0.77
CA ASN A 374 -5.03 -8.53 -0.69
C ASN A 374 -5.70 -8.73 -2.08
N ARG A 375 -4.93 -9.21 -3.08
CA ARG A 375 -5.41 -9.31 -4.48
C ARG A 375 -6.64 -10.19 -4.63
N ASN A 376 -6.77 -11.27 -3.84
CA ASN A 376 -7.95 -12.15 -3.90
C ASN A 376 -9.26 -11.37 -3.76
N GLU A 377 -9.35 -10.47 -2.78
CA GLU A 377 -10.56 -9.67 -2.56
C GLU A 377 -10.63 -8.50 -3.54
N VAL A 378 -9.50 -7.80 -3.76
CA VAL A 378 -9.47 -6.61 -4.62
C VAL A 378 -9.82 -6.95 -6.07
N TYR A 379 -9.32 -8.04 -6.63
CA TYR A 379 -9.65 -8.39 -8.01
C TYR A 379 -11.10 -8.83 -8.16
N LYS A 380 -11.69 -9.44 -7.12
CA LYS A 380 -13.12 -9.69 -7.06
C LYS A 380 -13.91 -8.38 -7.05
N ASP A 381 -13.54 -7.43 -6.16
CA ASP A 381 -14.15 -6.10 -6.08
C ASP A 381 -13.97 -5.28 -7.38
N PHE A 382 -12.93 -5.56 -8.17
CA PHE A 382 -12.71 -4.98 -9.50
C PHE A 382 -13.51 -5.68 -10.61
N GLY A 383 -14.15 -6.80 -10.28
CA GLY A 383 -15.02 -7.52 -11.19
C GLY A 383 -14.35 -8.54 -12.10
N PHE A 384 -13.14 -9.01 -11.80
CA PHE A 384 -12.59 -10.19 -12.47
C PHE A 384 -13.43 -11.43 -12.15
N GLU A 385 -13.69 -12.27 -13.16
CA GLU A 385 -14.42 -13.54 -13.00
C GLU A 385 -13.56 -14.59 -12.31
N GLU A 386 -12.23 -14.54 -12.54
CA GLU A 386 -11.27 -15.49 -11.98
C GLU A 386 -9.92 -14.83 -11.74
N PHE A 387 -9.28 -15.17 -10.63
CA PHE A 387 -7.89 -14.85 -10.34
C PHE A 387 -7.05 -16.12 -10.29
N ARG A 388 -6.11 -16.23 -11.24
CA ARG A 388 -5.18 -17.33 -11.37
C ARG A 388 -3.88 -17.01 -10.66
N THR A 389 -3.49 -17.87 -9.72
CA THR A 389 -2.35 -17.68 -8.81
C THR A 389 -1.47 -18.94 -8.77
N GLU A 390 -0.35 -18.92 -8.04
CA GLU A 390 0.47 -20.10 -7.85
C GLU A 390 -0.29 -21.29 -7.21
N GLU A 391 -1.38 -20.99 -6.46
CA GLU A 391 -2.19 -22.02 -5.80
C GLU A 391 -3.13 -22.76 -6.76
N ASN A 392 -3.49 -22.19 -7.91
CA ASN A 392 -4.49 -22.74 -8.83
C ASN A 392 -4.05 -22.78 -10.31
N MET A 393 -2.84 -22.32 -10.63
CA MET A 393 -2.21 -22.52 -11.94
C MET A 393 -1.32 -23.79 -11.94
N PRO A 394 -1.03 -24.36 -13.11
CA PRO A 394 -0.03 -25.42 -13.22
C PRO A 394 1.34 -25.00 -12.64
N PRO A 395 2.15 -25.92 -12.09
CA PRO A 395 3.48 -25.58 -11.59
C PRO A 395 4.34 -24.92 -12.67
N MET A 396 4.84 -23.73 -12.39
CA MET A 396 5.67 -22.97 -13.32
C MET A 396 7.15 -23.25 -13.14
N ARG A 397 7.90 -23.23 -14.23
CA ARG A 397 9.36 -23.26 -14.18
C ARG A 397 9.85 -22.00 -13.45
N LYS A 398 10.83 -22.18 -12.57
CA LYS A 398 11.45 -21.06 -11.85
C LYS A 398 12.74 -20.61 -12.53
N ARG A 399 13.00 -19.32 -12.46
CA ARG A 399 14.27 -18.68 -12.79
C ARG A 399 14.78 -17.98 -11.52
N GLY A 400 15.82 -18.52 -10.92
CA GLY A 400 16.15 -18.23 -9.54
C GLY A 400 15.04 -18.75 -8.60
N ILE A 401 14.53 -17.90 -7.73
CA ILE A 401 13.47 -18.26 -6.77
C ILE A 401 12.05 -17.99 -7.29
N PHE A 402 11.90 -17.22 -8.36
CA PHE A 402 10.61 -16.78 -8.90
C PHE A 402 10.17 -17.62 -10.11
N ALA A 403 8.86 -17.66 -10.34
CA ALA A 403 8.27 -18.19 -11.56
C ALA A 403 8.79 -17.39 -12.77
N SER A 404 9.14 -18.10 -13.84
CA SER A 404 9.69 -17.47 -15.04
C SER A 404 8.60 -16.81 -15.90
N ASP A 405 8.93 -15.69 -16.52
CA ASP A 405 8.00 -14.94 -17.36
C ASP A 405 7.55 -15.76 -18.57
N ASP A 406 8.44 -16.56 -19.18
CA ASP A 406 8.07 -17.45 -20.29
C ASP A 406 7.04 -18.51 -19.89
N SER A 407 7.07 -19.00 -18.64
CA SER A 407 6.06 -19.94 -18.15
C SER A 407 4.71 -19.26 -17.97
N LEU A 408 4.70 -18.02 -17.45
CA LEU A 408 3.47 -17.23 -17.36
C LEU A 408 2.89 -16.93 -18.75
N MET A 409 3.73 -16.55 -19.72
CA MET A 409 3.26 -16.34 -21.11
C MET A 409 2.64 -17.61 -21.70
N LYS A 410 3.24 -18.79 -21.47
CA LYS A 410 2.68 -20.07 -21.91
C LYS A 410 1.32 -20.36 -21.28
N GLU A 411 1.14 -20.03 -20.00
CA GLU A 411 -0.16 -20.18 -19.33
C GLU A 411 -1.21 -19.22 -19.93
N ILE A 412 -0.85 -17.93 -20.12
CA ILE A 412 -1.73 -16.95 -20.79
C ILE A 412 -2.15 -17.45 -22.17
N MET A 413 -1.22 -17.95 -22.98
CA MET A 413 -1.51 -18.47 -24.32
C MET A 413 -2.43 -19.69 -24.24
N SER A 414 -2.16 -20.63 -23.33
CA SER A 414 -2.97 -21.84 -23.12
C SER A 414 -4.40 -21.51 -22.72
N GLU A 415 -4.59 -20.60 -21.76
CA GLU A 415 -5.92 -20.14 -21.37
C GLU A 415 -6.63 -19.42 -22.52
N ALA A 416 -5.92 -18.54 -23.22
CA ALA A 416 -6.48 -17.77 -24.33
C ALA A 416 -6.89 -18.66 -25.52
N ASP A 417 -6.16 -19.74 -25.78
CA ASP A 417 -6.50 -20.70 -26.85
C ASP A 417 -7.76 -21.52 -26.52
N GLY A 418 -8.09 -21.65 -25.24
CA GLY A 418 -9.32 -22.28 -24.77
C GLY A 418 -10.56 -21.37 -24.76
N MET A 419 -10.43 -20.08 -25.17
CA MET A 419 -11.54 -19.12 -25.11
C MET A 419 -12.34 -19.02 -26.41
N ASP A 420 -13.62 -19.34 -26.36
CA ASP A 420 -14.55 -19.16 -27.48
C ASP A 420 -15.03 -17.70 -27.63
N ARG A 421 -15.14 -16.97 -26.50
CA ARG A 421 -15.54 -15.57 -26.42
C ARG A 421 -14.33 -14.64 -26.41
N PRO A 422 -14.48 -13.36 -26.74
CA PRO A 422 -13.45 -12.36 -26.48
C PRO A 422 -13.06 -12.36 -25.00
N PHE A 423 -11.78 -12.14 -24.72
CA PHE A 423 -11.28 -12.12 -23.33
C PHE A 423 -10.49 -10.85 -23.02
N PHE A 424 -10.52 -10.49 -21.76
CA PHE A 424 -9.66 -9.49 -21.14
C PHE A 424 -8.81 -10.17 -20.05
N PHE A 425 -7.51 -10.27 -20.29
CA PHE A 425 -6.56 -10.81 -19.33
C PHE A 425 -5.66 -9.71 -18.80
N PHE A 426 -5.54 -9.64 -17.47
CA PHE A 426 -4.57 -8.81 -16.78
C PHE A 426 -3.56 -9.70 -16.10
N ALA A 427 -2.29 -9.59 -16.46
CA ALA A 427 -1.24 -10.40 -15.87
C ALA A 427 -0.13 -9.53 -15.26
N VAL A 428 0.40 -9.97 -14.12
CA VAL A 428 1.55 -9.37 -13.45
C VAL A 428 2.66 -10.40 -13.39
N THR A 429 3.85 -10.07 -13.93
CA THR A 429 4.99 -10.98 -13.90
C THR A 429 5.69 -10.96 -12.53
N LEU A 430 6.68 -11.80 -12.33
CA LEU A 430 7.38 -11.91 -11.04
C LEU A 430 8.89 -12.09 -11.18
N GLN A 431 9.39 -12.59 -12.31
CA GLN A 431 10.80 -12.95 -12.49
C GLN A 431 11.73 -11.76 -12.25
N GLY A 432 11.32 -10.56 -12.66
CA GLY A 432 12.08 -9.31 -12.52
C GLY A 432 12.23 -8.79 -11.10
N HIS A 433 11.57 -9.41 -10.10
CA HIS A 433 11.59 -8.92 -8.72
C HIS A 433 12.97 -9.04 -8.05
N GLY A 434 13.36 -8.03 -7.28
CA GLY A 434 14.54 -8.05 -6.42
C GLY A 434 14.46 -9.08 -5.27
N PRO A 435 15.55 -9.27 -4.49
CA PRO A 435 16.90 -8.73 -4.68
C PRO A 435 17.64 -9.43 -5.84
N TYR A 436 18.58 -8.74 -6.47
CA TYR A 436 19.30 -9.23 -7.66
C TYR A 436 20.61 -9.92 -7.26
N GLU A 437 20.49 -11.12 -6.68
CA GLU A 437 21.65 -11.89 -6.23
C GLU A 437 22.56 -12.28 -7.39
N PRO A 438 23.88 -12.23 -7.21
CA PRO A 438 24.84 -12.70 -8.22
C PRO A 438 24.53 -14.12 -8.72
N ASN A 439 24.66 -14.34 -10.02
CA ASN A 439 24.45 -15.64 -10.66
C ASN A 439 23.05 -16.27 -10.51
N ARG A 440 22.02 -15.50 -10.16
CA ARG A 440 20.63 -15.98 -10.04
C ARG A 440 20.22 -16.88 -11.21
N TYR A 441 20.65 -16.54 -12.43
CA TYR A 441 20.25 -17.25 -13.65
C TYR A 441 21.27 -18.26 -14.13
N GLY A 442 22.40 -18.40 -13.44
CA GLY A 442 23.49 -19.33 -13.78
C GLY A 442 24.35 -18.88 -14.96
N HIS A 443 23.77 -18.24 -15.99
CA HIS A 443 24.46 -17.68 -17.14
C HIS A 443 23.79 -16.39 -17.60
N ASN A 444 24.56 -15.35 -17.76
CA ASN A 444 24.10 -14.07 -18.29
C ASN A 444 24.58 -13.92 -19.74
N THR A 445 23.67 -13.57 -20.65
CA THR A 445 23.95 -13.43 -22.09
C THR A 445 24.24 -11.98 -22.50
N VAL A 446 24.00 -11.03 -21.61
CA VAL A 446 24.26 -9.60 -21.85
C VAL A 446 25.56 -9.20 -21.16
N GLU A 447 26.55 -8.77 -21.95
CA GLU A 447 27.80 -8.26 -21.44
C GLU A 447 27.66 -6.80 -21.02
N ILE A 448 28.32 -6.43 -19.91
CA ILE A 448 28.33 -5.06 -19.38
C ILE A 448 29.76 -4.53 -19.44
N GLN A 449 29.98 -3.52 -20.27
CA GLN A 449 31.25 -2.81 -20.40
C GLN A 449 31.15 -1.42 -19.80
N GLY A 450 32.20 -0.99 -19.10
CA GLY A 450 32.26 0.30 -18.40
C GLY A 450 32.81 0.16 -16.99
N ASN A 451 32.92 1.27 -16.28
CA ASN A 451 33.51 1.31 -14.94
C ASN A 451 32.44 1.06 -13.88
N LEU A 452 32.44 -0.12 -13.28
CA LEU A 452 31.62 -0.52 -12.11
C LEU A 452 32.49 -1.40 -11.21
N ASP A 453 32.25 -1.35 -9.90
CA ASP A 453 32.80 -2.36 -9.00
C ASP A 453 32.16 -3.73 -9.24
N ASP A 454 32.76 -4.78 -8.69
CA ASP A 454 32.31 -6.16 -8.94
C ASP A 454 30.91 -6.44 -8.37
N ALA A 455 30.54 -5.83 -7.25
CA ALA A 455 29.24 -6.04 -6.62
C ALA A 455 28.11 -5.37 -7.42
N ASP A 456 28.30 -4.12 -7.80
CA ASP A 456 27.37 -3.37 -8.66
C ASP A 456 27.23 -4.05 -10.03
N ARG A 457 28.34 -4.51 -10.61
CA ARG A 457 28.36 -5.25 -11.88
C ARG A 457 27.57 -6.56 -11.78
N ALA A 458 27.73 -7.32 -10.71
CA ALA A 458 27.02 -8.58 -10.50
C ALA A 458 25.50 -8.35 -10.32
N THR A 459 25.12 -7.31 -9.57
CA THR A 459 23.73 -6.88 -9.40
C THR A 459 23.09 -6.50 -10.75
N LEU A 460 23.78 -5.62 -11.51
CA LEU A 460 23.29 -5.16 -12.81
C LEU A 460 23.24 -6.30 -13.84
N ALA A 461 24.19 -7.23 -13.83
CA ALA A 461 24.20 -8.36 -14.73
C ALA A 461 23.00 -9.30 -14.51
N THR A 462 22.67 -9.57 -13.26
CA THR A 462 21.44 -10.31 -12.91
C THR A 462 20.20 -9.57 -13.37
N TYR A 463 20.10 -8.29 -13.06
CA TYR A 463 18.96 -7.48 -13.47
C TYR A 463 18.79 -7.46 -15.00
N THR A 464 19.86 -7.16 -15.72
CA THR A 464 19.85 -7.05 -17.20
C THR A 464 19.50 -8.37 -17.88
N GLN A 465 19.92 -9.51 -17.32
CA GLN A 465 19.49 -10.83 -17.80
C GLN A 465 18.00 -11.05 -17.60
N GLY A 466 17.45 -10.62 -16.46
CA GLY A 466 16.00 -10.64 -16.22
C GLY A 466 15.22 -9.82 -17.23
N VAL A 467 15.69 -8.61 -17.54
CA VAL A 467 15.10 -7.74 -18.60
C VAL A 467 15.14 -8.44 -19.96
N ARG A 468 16.27 -9.08 -20.31
CA ARG A 468 16.40 -9.83 -21.57
C ARG A 468 15.38 -10.95 -21.66
N GLU A 469 15.20 -11.73 -20.61
CA GLU A 469 14.25 -12.85 -20.60
C GLU A 469 12.78 -12.36 -20.60
N ALA A 470 12.50 -11.21 -19.99
CA ALA A 470 11.18 -10.57 -20.07
C ALA A 470 10.86 -10.07 -21.49
N ASP A 471 11.85 -9.49 -22.19
CA ASP A 471 11.71 -9.05 -23.60
C ASP A 471 11.49 -10.26 -24.54
N ASP A 472 12.25 -11.33 -24.35
CA ASP A 472 12.06 -12.58 -25.11
C ASP A 472 10.68 -13.19 -24.84
N SER A 473 10.16 -13.07 -23.63
CA SER A 473 8.82 -13.54 -23.25
C SER A 473 7.71 -12.70 -23.91
N LEU A 474 7.88 -11.38 -23.99
CA LEU A 474 6.99 -10.51 -24.78
C LEU A 474 7.01 -10.90 -26.25
N LYS A 475 8.20 -11.09 -26.82
CA LYS A 475 8.32 -11.51 -28.22
C LYS A 475 7.58 -12.81 -28.49
N MET A 476 7.72 -13.81 -27.60
CA MET A 476 6.98 -15.08 -27.70
C MET A 476 5.46 -14.86 -27.70
N LEU A 477 4.95 -13.99 -26.84
CA LEU A 477 3.52 -13.67 -26.77
C LEU A 477 3.05 -12.95 -28.05
N MET A 478 3.85 -12.02 -28.57
CA MET A 478 3.54 -11.33 -29.84
C MET A 478 3.54 -12.30 -31.03
N ASP A 479 4.54 -13.18 -31.14
CA ASP A 479 4.64 -14.20 -32.22
C ASP A 479 3.47 -15.19 -32.20
N TRP A 480 2.95 -15.51 -31.00
CA TRP A 480 1.73 -16.29 -30.86
C TRP A 480 0.49 -15.49 -31.30
N ALA A 481 0.39 -14.23 -30.87
CA ALA A 481 -0.74 -13.37 -31.20
C ALA A 481 -0.85 -13.12 -32.72
N GLU A 482 0.28 -13.00 -33.43
CA GLU A 482 0.31 -12.85 -34.90
C GLU A 482 -0.38 -14.00 -35.65
N LYS A 483 -0.40 -15.20 -35.07
CA LYS A 483 -1.02 -16.39 -35.68
C LYS A 483 -2.51 -16.49 -35.38
N ARG A 484 -3.05 -15.64 -34.53
CA ARG A 484 -4.46 -15.70 -34.12
C ARG A 484 -5.39 -15.09 -35.18
N PRO A 485 -6.56 -15.70 -35.43
CA PRO A 485 -7.54 -15.15 -36.39
C PRO A 485 -8.21 -13.87 -35.85
N ARG A 486 -8.42 -13.77 -34.51
CA ARG A 486 -8.99 -12.60 -33.87
C ARG A 486 -7.90 -11.55 -33.60
N GLU A 487 -8.24 -10.26 -33.74
CA GLU A 487 -7.34 -9.21 -33.30
C GLU A 487 -7.01 -9.40 -31.82
N THR A 488 -5.73 -9.44 -31.49
CA THR A 488 -5.23 -9.55 -30.13
C THR A 488 -4.39 -8.32 -29.80
N ILE A 489 -4.82 -7.57 -28.81
CA ILE A 489 -4.13 -6.36 -28.32
C ILE A 489 -3.28 -6.76 -27.12
N ILE A 490 -2.01 -6.38 -27.14
CA ILE A 490 -1.07 -6.55 -26.04
C ILE A 490 -0.65 -5.16 -25.55
N VAL A 491 -0.83 -4.91 -24.25
CA VAL A 491 -0.31 -3.73 -23.56
C VAL A 491 0.70 -4.19 -22.54
N LEU A 492 1.97 -3.79 -22.70
CA LEU A 492 3.02 -4.08 -21.70
C LEU A 492 3.58 -2.78 -21.15
N TRP A 493 3.81 -2.73 -19.84
CA TRP A 493 4.57 -1.68 -19.18
C TRP A 493 5.30 -2.21 -17.95
N GLY A 494 6.39 -1.51 -17.56
CA GLY A 494 7.04 -1.76 -16.27
C GLY A 494 6.29 -1.06 -15.13
N ASP A 495 6.16 -1.70 -14.01
CA ASP A 495 5.48 -1.12 -12.84
C ASP A 495 6.30 0.01 -12.18
N HIS A 496 7.60 -0.18 -11.98
CA HIS A 496 8.52 0.81 -11.43
C HIS A 496 9.97 0.51 -11.82
N LEU A 497 10.88 1.45 -11.53
CA LEU A 497 12.31 1.20 -11.65
C LEU A 497 12.77 0.19 -10.58
N PRO A 498 13.75 -0.68 -10.92
CA PRO A 498 14.32 -1.64 -9.99
C PRO A 498 15.14 -0.96 -8.87
N PRO A 499 15.17 -1.52 -7.64
CA PRO A 499 16.05 -1.02 -6.58
C PRO A 499 17.49 -1.55 -6.77
N LEU A 500 18.26 -0.97 -7.71
CA LEU A 500 19.62 -1.38 -8.03
C LEU A 500 20.69 -0.83 -7.06
N GLY A 501 20.28 -0.08 -6.03
CA GLY A 501 21.20 0.44 -5.01
C GLY A 501 22.30 1.35 -5.58
N ASN A 502 23.56 1.02 -5.29
CA ASN A 502 24.71 1.85 -5.69
C ASN A 502 24.92 1.94 -7.20
N VAL A 503 24.41 1.02 -8.01
CA VAL A 503 24.54 1.08 -9.49
C VAL A 503 24.11 2.43 -10.03
N TYR A 504 23.04 3.01 -9.50
CA TYR A 504 22.57 4.33 -9.93
C TYR A 504 23.56 5.46 -9.64
N MET A 505 24.16 5.44 -8.45
CA MET A 505 25.15 6.46 -8.06
C MET A 505 26.49 6.25 -8.78
N SER A 506 26.96 5.00 -8.86
CA SER A 506 28.22 4.65 -9.54
C SER A 506 28.21 5.01 -11.02
N THR A 507 27.04 4.96 -11.67
CA THR A 507 26.86 5.35 -13.07
C THR A 507 26.50 6.82 -13.27
N GLY A 508 26.27 7.58 -12.19
CA GLY A 508 25.80 8.96 -12.25
C GLY A 508 24.37 9.11 -12.77
N TYR A 509 23.59 8.03 -12.79
CA TYR A 509 22.19 8.05 -13.25
C TYR A 509 21.27 8.78 -12.28
N MET A 510 21.40 8.50 -10.99
CA MET A 510 20.73 9.19 -9.90
C MET A 510 21.73 9.64 -8.82
N PRO A 511 21.43 10.70 -8.07
CA PRO A 511 22.29 11.16 -6.98
C PRO A 511 22.17 10.29 -5.72
N ASP A 512 21.13 9.44 -5.63
CA ASP A 512 20.82 8.58 -4.49
C ASP A 512 20.39 7.18 -4.96
N GLN A 513 20.26 6.25 -4.05
CA GLN A 513 19.78 4.88 -4.31
C GLN A 513 18.27 4.82 -4.58
N VAL A 514 17.54 5.87 -4.23
CA VAL A 514 16.08 5.99 -4.36
C VAL A 514 15.74 7.19 -5.23
N ALA A 515 14.77 7.03 -6.12
CA ALA A 515 14.28 8.10 -6.99
C ALA A 515 13.83 9.33 -6.20
N THR A 516 14.19 10.51 -6.69
CA THR A 516 13.75 11.77 -6.07
C THR A 516 12.26 11.99 -6.29
N ARG A 517 11.61 12.61 -5.32
CA ARG A 517 10.18 12.97 -5.39
C ARG A 517 9.96 14.42 -5.83
N LYS A 518 10.99 15.25 -5.80
CA LYS A 518 10.89 16.68 -6.15
C LYS A 518 12.13 17.13 -6.91
N ALA A 519 12.00 17.18 -8.23
CA ALA A 519 13.07 17.64 -9.12
C ALA A 519 12.49 18.30 -10.38
N SER A 520 13.35 18.67 -11.32
CA SER A 520 12.94 19.11 -12.65
C SER A 520 12.18 18.00 -13.39
N VAL A 521 11.34 18.37 -14.36
CA VAL A 521 10.57 17.38 -15.17
C VAL A 521 11.49 16.35 -15.82
N SER A 522 12.65 16.76 -16.29
CA SER A 522 13.61 15.84 -16.93
C SER A 522 14.15 14.80 -15.95
N ILE A 523 14.51 15.20 -14.74
CA ILE A 523 14.97 14.28 -13.68
C ILE A 523 13.81 13.38 -13.22
N MET A 524 12.63 13.94 -12.98
CA MET A 524 11.47 13.14 -12.59
C MET A 524 11.14 12.08 -13.66
N LYS A 525 11.15 12.44 -14.93
CA LYS A 525 10.98 11.47 -16.03
C LYS A 525 12.10 10.43 -16.07
N GLN A 526 13.35 10.85 -15.93
CA GLN A 526 14.49 9.95 -15.89
C GLN A 526 14.34 8.86 -14.81
N GLU A 527 13.90 9.24 -13.62
CA GLU A 527 13.87 8.40 -12.44
C GLU A 527 12.55 7.64 -12.22
N HIS A 528 11.50 7.93 -13.06
CA HIS A 528 10.18 7.31 -12.92
C HIS A 528 9.65 6.66 -14.19
N GLU A 529 10.28 6.88 -15.36
CA GLU A 529 9.77 6.32 -16.63
C GLU A 529 10.14 4.86 -16.81
N THR A 530 9.13 4.04 -17.09
CA THR A 530 9.25 2.66 -17.56
C THR A 530 8.76 2.53 -19.00
N PRO A 531 9.23 1.54 -19.78
CA PRO A 531 8.76 1.34 -21.15
C PRO A 531 7.27 1.03 -21.23
N LEU A 532 6.63 1.49 -22.32
CA LEU A 532 5.24 1.20 -22.65
C LEU A 532 5.13 0.68 -24.08
N VAL A 533 4.48 -0.47 -24.24
CA VAL A 533 4.08 -1.05 -25.54
C VAL A 533 2.55 -1.15 -25.58
N ILE A 534 1.93 -0.66 -26.64
CA ILE A 534 0.52 -0.89 -26.99
C ILE A 534 0.54 -1.38 -28.45
N TRP A 535 0.29 -2.66 -28.65
CA TRP A 535 0.46 -3.33 -29.94
C TRP A 535 -0.72 -4.26 -30.24
N SER A 536 -1.02 -4.48 -31.51
CA SER A 536 -1.89 -5.56 -31.93
C SER A 536 -1.37 -6.24 -33.19
N ASN A 537 -1.73 -7.52 -33.37
CA ASN A 537 -1.39 -8.30 -34.55
C ASN A 537 -2.00 -7.77 -35.85
N ARG A 538 -2.97 -6.85 -35.78
CA ARG A 538 -3.62 -6.23 -36.97
C ARG A 538 -3.18 -4.80 -37.23
N LYS A 539 -2.92 -4.01 -36.15
CA LYS A 539 -2.62 -2.58 -36.25
C LYS A 539 -1.16 -2.24 -36.05
N GLY A 540 -0.34 -3.23 -35.60
CA GLY A 540 1.01 -2.96 -35.15
C GLY A 540 1.03 -2.13 -33.86
N SER A 541 2.12 -1.39 -33.63
CA SER A 541 2.31 -0.57 -32.43
C SER A 541 1.61 0.78 -32.54
N LYS A 542 0.91 1.17 -31.48
CA LYS A 542 0.47 2.56 -31.31
C LYS A 542 1.70 3.42 -31.03
N LYS A 543 1.94 4.42 -31.84
CA LYS A 543 3.09 5.34 -31.69
C LYS A 543 2.68 6.64 -30.99
N ASP A 544 3.66 7.40 -30.54
CA ASP A 544 3.55 8.78 -30.05
C ASP A 544 2.63 8.96 -28.83
N VAL A 545 2.55 7.97 -27.95
CA VAL A 545 1.81 8.09 -26.68
C VAL A 545 2.48 9.11 -25.77
N GLY A 546 3.80 9.21 -25.81
CA GLY A 546 4.60 10.05 -24.92
C GLY A 546 4.71 9.42 -23.52
N THR A 547 4.91 10.27 -22.51
CA THR A 547 4.93 9.83 -21.10
C THR A 547 3.57 10.04 -20.47
N ILE A 548 3.01 8.99 -19.86
CA ILE A 548 1.69 9.01 -19.24
C ILE A 548 1.70 8.38 -17.85
N SER A 549 0.82 8.83 -16.96
CA SER A 549 0.54 8.10 -15.72
C SER A 549 -0.17 6.77 -16.01
N PRO A 550 -0.02 5.73 -15.18
CA PRO A 550 -0.75 4.47 -15.32
C PRO A 550 -2.27 4.67 -15.39
N SER A 551 -2.81 5.66 -14.68
CA SER A 551 -4.24 6.01 -14.68
C SER A 551 -4.80 6.44 -16.04
N LEU A 552 -3.94 6.74 -17.01
CA LEU A 552 -4.33 7.05 -18.38
C LEU A 552 -4.24 5.84 -19.34
N LEU A 553 -3.72 4.70 -18.89
CA LEU A 553 -3.67 3.47 -19.69
C LEU A 553 -5.07 3.03 -20.18
N PRO A 554 -6.15 3.07 -19.35
CA PRO A 554 -7.49 2.72 -19.80
C PRO A 554 -7.96 3.56 -21.01
N TYR A 555 -7.65 4.86 -21.02
CA TYR A 555 -7.96 5.72 -22.17
C TYR A 555 -7.25 5.23 -23.45
N HIS A 556 -5.94 5.00 -23.36
CA HIS A 556 -5.15 4.60 -24.52
C HIS A 556 -5.53 3.22 -25.04
N LEU A 557 -5.78 2.26 -24.15
CA LEU A 557 -6.22 0.92 -24.48
C LEU A 557 -7.59 0.96 -25.20
N LEU A 558 -8.61 1.56 -24.58
CA LEU A 558 -9.97 1.54 -25.13
C LEU A 558 -10.06 2.30 -26.46
N LYS A 559 -9.34 3.43 -26.60
CA LYS A 559 -9.26 4.13 -27.90
C LYS A 559 -8.57 3.30 -28.97
N PHE A 560 -7.54 2.53 -28.64
CA PHE A 560 -6.86 1.64 -29.59
C PHE A 560 -7.71 0.44 -29.95
N ALA A 561 -8.46 -0.11 -29.00
CA ALA A 561 -9.41 -1.19 -29.18
C ALA A 561 -10.70 -0.76 -29.94
N GLY A 562 -10.96 0.55 -30.06
CA GLY A 562 -12.13 1.09 -30.75
C GLY A 562 -13.37 1.23 -29.88
N PHE A 563 -13.23 1.24 -28.56
CA PHE A 563 -14.33 1.48 -27.63
C PHE A 563 -14.46 2.95 -27.23
N GLU A 564 -15.70 3.35 -26.95
CA GLU A 564 -16.02 4.62 -26.31
C GLU A 564 -16.68 4.36 -24.96
N HIS A 565 -16.33 5.18 -23.95
CA HIS A 565 -16.83 5.04 -22.59
C HIS A 565 -16.90 6.40 -21.90
N PRO A 566 -17.96 6.71 -21.12
CA PRO A 566 -18.12 8.05 -20.52
C PRO A 566 -16.93 8.48 -19.65
N TYR A 567 -16.38 7.59 -18.85
CA TYR A 567 -15.23 7.88 -18.02
C TYR A 567 -13.90 7.67 -18.77
N TYR A 568 -13.62 6.45 -19.25
CA TYR A 568 -12.30 6.10 -19.78
C TYR A 568 -11.92 6.87 -21.03
N THR A 569 -12.80 6.97 -22.03
CA THR A 569 -12.49 7.71 -23.26
C THR A 569 -13.06 9.12 -23.25
N GLY A 570 -14.15 9.35 -22.54
CA GLY A 570 -14.78 10.66 -22.40
C GLY A 570 -14.05 11.56 -21.41
N PHE A 571 -14.08 11.22 -20.11
CA PHE A 571 -13.49 12.05 -19.06
C PHE A 571 -11.96 12.02 -19.09
N LEU A 572 -11.34 10.82 -18.99
CA LEU A 572 -9.88 10.69 -19.06
C LEU A 572 -9.33 11.19 -20.41
N GLY A 573 -10.12 11.10 -21.48
CA GLY A 573 -9.76 11.71 -22.76
C GLY A 573 -9.64 13.23 -22.70
N ARG A 574 -10.44 13.94 -21.86
CA ARG A 574 -10.24 15.37 -21.60
C ARG A 574 -8.96 15.60 -20.80
N VAL A 575 -8.73 14.77 -19.76
CA VAL A 575 -7.51 14.84 -18.95
C VAL A 575 -6.28 14.63 -19.81
N GLN A 576 -6.23 13.57 -20.62
CA GLN A 576 -5.12 13.20 -21.51
C GLN A 576 -4.77 14.30 -22.54
N ARG A 577 -5.75 15.06 -23.01
CA ARG A 577 -5.46 16.19 -23.94
C ARG A 577 -4.66 17.31 -23.27
N LYS A 578 -4.76 17.45 -21.97
CA LYS A 578 -4.09 18.52 -21.22
C LYS A 578 -2.87 18.03 -20.46
N TYR A 579 -2.96 16.87 -19.81
CA TYR A 579 -1.92 16.32 -18.94
C TYR A 579 -1.47 14.94 -19.40
N GLY A 580 -0.15 14.71 -19.37
CA GLY A 580 0.44 13.39 -19.53
C GLY A 580 0.65 12.69 -18.20
N VAL A 581 1.08 13.44 -17.17
CA VAL A 581 1.42 12.89 -15.86
C VAL A 581 0.57 13.55 -14.78
N ILE A 582 -0.09 12.72 -14.00
CA ILE A 582 -0.83 13.09 -12.79
C ILE A 582 -0.19 12.32 -11.63
N ASP A 583 0.85 12.89 -11.04
CA ASP A 583 1.55 12.37 -9.89
C ASP A 583 1.43 13.35 -8.73
N ARG A 584 1.54 12.87 -7.49
CA ARG A 584 1.39 13.67 -6.27
C ARG A 584 2.31 14.90 -6.24
N TYR A 585 3.54 14.75 -6.70
CA TYR A 585 4.55 15.79 -6.65
C TYR A 585 4.65 16.58 -7.94
N GLN A 586 4.19 15.99 -9.06
CA GLN A 586 4.26 16.60 -10.39
C GLN A 586 2.95 16.39 -11.16
N LEU A 587 2.35 17.50 -11.57
CA LEU A 587 1.33 17.51 -12.62
C LEU A 587 2.01 18.04 -13.88
N ILE A 588 2.20 17.19 -14.89
CA ILE A 588 2.95 17.55 -16.10
C ILE A 588 1.98 17.62 -17.28
N ALA A 589 1.88 18.79 -17.88
CA ALA A 589 1.09 18.98 -19.09
C ALA A 589 1.72 18.27 -20.31
N ARG A 590 0.96 18.12 -21.39
CA ARG A 590 1.43 17.45 -22.62
C ARG A 590 2.59 18.20 -23.31
N ASP A 591 2.72 19.49 -23.09
CA ASP A 591 3.84 20.32 -23.55
C ASP A 591 5.05 20.30 -22.60
N ASN A 592 5.05 19.41 -21.61
CA ASN A 592 6.03 19.30 -20.53
C ASN A 592 6.06 20.47 -19.53
N THR A 593 5.04 21.33 -19.51
CA THR A 593 4.92 22.38 -18.48
C THR A 593 4.61 21.71 -17.13
N PRO A 594 5.44 21.91 -16.08
CA PRO A 594 5.21 21.32 -14.77
C PRO A 594 4.33 22.19 -13.88
N SER A 595 3.58 21.54 -13.01
CA SER A 595 2.94 22.16 -11.86
C SER A 595 3.36 21.41 -10.59
N PRO A 596 4.52 21.77 -10.02
CA PRO A 596 5.04 21.06 -8.85
C PRO A 596 4.19 21.33 -7.61
N ASP A 597 4.12 20.32 -6.72
CA ASP A 597 3.37 20.41 -5.46
C ASP A 597 1.91 20.89 -5.62
N TRP A 598 1.30 20.59 -6.75
CA TRP A 598 -0.05 21.03 -7.11
C TRP A 598 -1.12 20.56 -6.10
N VAL A 599 -0.92 19.41 -5.47
CA VAL A 599 -1.83 18.86 -4.44
C VAL A 599 -1.93 19.77 -3.22
N LEU A 600 -0.85 20.53 -2.92
CA LEU A 600 -0.79 21.48 -1.80
C LEU A 600 -1.42 22.85 -2.12
N LYS A 601 -1.93 23.02 -3.35
CA LYS A 601 -2.49 24.29 -3.84
C LYS A 601 -3.97 24.16 -4.23
N PRO A 602 -4.87 23.75 -3.31
CA PRO A 602 -6.26 23.43 -3.68
C PRO A 602 -7.05 24.61 -4.25
N LYS A 603 -6.68 25.85 -3.90
CA LYS A 603 -7.39 27.08 -4.39
C LYS A 603 -7.07 27.39 -5.86
N THR A 604 -5.94 26.93 -6.38
CA THR A 604 -5.50 27.17 -7.76
C THR A 604 -5.54 25.91 -8.60
N LEU A 605 -6.19 24.86 -8.10
CA LEU A 605 -6.31 23.60 -8.79
C LEU A 605 -7.12 23.76 -10.08
N ASP A 606 -6.59 23.18 -11.16
CA ASP A 606 -7.29 23.11 -12.44
C ASP A 606 -8.68 22.47 -12.26
N PRO A 607 -9.76 23.07 -12.77
CA PRO A 607 -11.10 22.50 -12.66
C PRO A 607 -11.22 21.06 -13.11
N LEU A 608 -10.51 20.67 -14.19
CA LEU A 608 -10.53 19.30 -14.72
C LEU A 608 -9.87 18.29 -13.74
N VAL A 609 -8.78 18.69 -13.10
CA VAL A 609 -8.11 17.84 -12.09
C VAL A 609 -8.92 17.78 -10.79
N ARG A 610 -9.59 18.88 -10.43
CA ARG A 610 -10.54 18.91 -9.32
C ARG A 610 -11.73 17.96 -9.57
N ASP A 611 -12.30 17.99 -10.76
CA ASP A 611 -13.41 17.11 -11.16
C ASP A 611 -12.96 15.63 -11.16
N TYR A 612 -11.72 15.36 -11.57
CA TYR A 612 -11.12 14.03 -11.48
C TYR A 612 -11.06 13.53 -10.03
N ARG A 613 -10.57 14.37 -9.13
CA ARG A 613 -10.54 14.07 -7.69
C ARG A 613 -11.94 13.85 -7.12
N TYR A 614 -12.94 14.62 -7.57
CA TYR A 614 -14.33 14.48 -7.12
C TYR A 614 -14.93 13.14 -7.58
N LEU A 615 -14.74 12.74 -8.83
CA LEU A 615 -15.24 11.47 -9.34
C LEU A 615 -14.62 10.30 -8.58
N GLN A 616 -13.30 10.30 -8.40
CA GLN A 616 -12.64 9.26 -7.63
C GLN A 616 -13.13 9.22 -6.17
N HIS A 617 -13.26 10.37 -5.53
CA HIS A 617 -13.72 10.46 -4.14
C HIS A 617 -15.16 9.97 -3.99
N ASP A 618 -16.07 10.33 -4.91
CA ASP A 618 -17.46 9.87 -4.87
C ASP A 618 -17.55 8.35 -4.97
N ILE A 619 -16.79 7.75 -5.86
CA ILE A 619 -16.83 6.31 -6.12
C ILE A 619 -16.15 5.51 -5.02
N MET A 620 -14.99 5.94 -4.54
CA MET A 620 -14.24 5.19 -3.53
C MET A 620 -14.76 5.41 -2.10
N PHE A 621 -15.16 6.64 -1.76
CA PHE A 621 -15.44 7.06 -0.37
C PHE A 621 -16.81 7.70 -0.19
N GLY A 622 -17.44 8.14 -1.27
CA GLY A 622 -18.74 8.77 -1.28
C GLY A 622 -19.89 7.78 -1.45
N LYS A 623 -21.00 8.29 -1.99
CA LYS A 623 -22.24 7.52 -2.22
C LYS A 623 -22.32 6.89 -3.62
N GLY A 624 -21.31 7.08 -4.48
CA GLY A 624 -21.33 6.60 -5.85
C GLY A 624 -22.36 7.30 -6.75
N GLN A 625 -22.72 8.54 -6.47
CA GLN A 625 -23.76 9.29 -7.23
C GLN A 625 -23.45 9.42 -8.72
N THR A 626 -22.18 9.28 -9.10
CA THR A 626 -21.73 9.42 -10.48
C THR A 626 -21.59 8.08 -11.21
N LEU A 627 -21.83 6.95 -10.56
CA LEU A 627 -21.66 5.61 -11.14
C LEU A 627 -22.44 5.42 -12.45
N ASP A 628 -23.74 5.67 -12.45
CA ASP A 628 -24.60 5.45 -13.63
C ASP A 628 -24.18 6.33 -14.82
N ARG A 629 -23.67 7.54 -14.54
CA ARG A 629 -23.28 8.49 -15.58
C ARG A 629 -21.92 8.21 -16.18
N PHE A 630 -20.99 7.69 -15.39
CA PHE A 630 -19.60 7.49 -15.79
C PHE A 630 -19.20 6.04 -15.97
N PHE A 631 -19.91 5.09 -15.35
CA PHE A 631 -19.60 3.66 -15.37
C PHE A 631 -20.86 2.81 -15.58
N PRO A 632 -21.58 2.95 -16.69
CA PRO A 632 -22.86 2.29 -16.92
C PRO A 632 -22.78 0.75 -16.85
N GLN A 633 -21.64 0.14 -17.27
CA GLN A 633 -21.46 -1.31 -17.21
C GLN A 633 -21.37 -1.85 -15.78
N HIS A 634 -20.88 -1.05 -14.85
CA HIS A 634 -20.80 -1.44 -13.43
C HIS A 634 -22.21 -1.63 -12.84
N ALA A 635 -23.13 -0.73 -13.13
CA ALA A 635 -24.52 -0.82 -12.67
C ALA A 635 -25.24 -2.08 -13.18
N TRP A 636 -24.91 -2.58 -14.38
CA TRP A 636 -25.52 -3.79 -14.91
C TRP A 636 -25.03 -5.09 -14.27
N LEU A 637 -23.80 -5.12 -13.80
CA LEU A 637 -23.23 -6.31 -13.15
C LEU A 637 -23.65 -6.43 -11.68
N HIS A 638 -24.13 -5.36 -11.08
CA HIS A 638 -24.56 -5.28 -9.68
C HIS A 638 -25.97 -4.68 -9.55
N PRO A 639 -27.01 -5.32 -10.11
CA PRO A 639 -28.37 -4.76 -10.13
C PRO A 639 -29.02 -4.61 -8.75
N GLU A 640 -28.50 -5.25 -7.70
CA GLU A 640 -29.06 -5.25 -6.35
C GLU A 640 -28.29 -4.34 -5.36
N GLY A 641 -27.34 -3.56 -5.84
CA GLY A 641 -26.41 -2.78 -5.02
C GLY A 641 -26.74 -1.29 -4.85
N THR A 642 -28.02 -0.88 -4.95
CA THR A 642 -28.46 0.51 -4.66
C THR A 642 -29.12 0.64 -3.31
#